data_399df3cf046d3995d5f911ecd520d34a
#
_entry.id   399df3cf046d3995d5f911ecd520d34a
#
_cell.length_a   1.000
_cell.length_b   1.000
_cell.length_c   1.000
_cell.angle_alpha   90.00
_cell.angle_beta   90.00
_cell.angle_gamma   90.00
#
_symmetry.space_group_name_H-M   'P 1'
#
loop_
_entity.id
_entity.type
_entity.pdbx_description
1 polymer ?
#
loop_
_entity_poly.entity_id
_entity_poly.type
_entity_poly.pdbx_seq_one_letter_code
_entity_poly.pdbx_strand_id
1 'polypeptide(L)'
;MMKCNVLAQSKMNRRRKIFLFSFHLQYKMTKNKSLESMALPQEYKWYWIDMAEDLAARRFIKPGSHKDKGLAVFTSGGDSQGMNAAVRAVVRMGIYLGCKVFFIKEGYQGMVDGGKNIQEATWSSVSSIIHKGGTVIGSARCHDFEEHSGRKKAAKNLVKLGISNLVVIGGDGSLTGANIFKEEWSTLLKELAEEGEITIDQVEKYEHLHIAGLVGSIDNDFCGTDMTIGTDSALHRIIESIDAIVSTAYSHQRTFIMEVMGRHCGYLGIVGALAAEADFVFCPESPPPADWPDKLCKKLGQERLMGQRLNIIIVAEGALDRNGEPITAEKIHKVVVEKLQQDTRITVLGHVQRGGNPSAFDRVLGCRMGAEAVMALMEAKPDTEACVVTLNGNQAVRLPLMECVRRTKGVAKAMADKNWNLAVQLRGKGFARNLETYKMLTRLKAPIECTHPKESNSPTLTKQFTLYGQSCHYTLGVIHIGSPSCGMNAAVRSFVRNCIYRGDKVYGICDGILGLMTGKFKLLDWPFVTGWVSQGGALLGTKRAPPKEEQLTQIAQRLKEYEIQALLIVGGFEGYQTGLTFINARDKFEEFRIPIAMIPATISNNVPGTEFSLGCDTALNEITEICDRIRQSAQGTKRRVFIIETMGGYCGYLATLAGLAGGADAAYIFEEKFNIKDLNQDVIAMAAKMSEGVQRGLILRNENANLNYSTDFMQRLFSEEGKGLFSCRMNIIGHMQQGGSPTPFDRNLGTKMGSKAVEWFSEQLKKNTDANGKVTAMDADSAVMIGIVRQHYKFTPFAELLEMTDFEHRIPTYQWWMKLRPLLKVLAKHESTYEEEGLYITVEEMDVDNDSLV
;
A
#
# COMPACT_ATOMS: atom_id res chain seq x y z
N MET A 1 -22.97 41.17 9.51
CA MET A 1 -22.61 41.27 8.07
C MET A 1 -21.25 41.90 7.80
N MET A 2 -20.76 42.90 8.51
CA MET A 2 -19.42 43.49 8.23
C MET A 2 -18.22 42.55 8.55
N LYS A 3 -18.27 41.73 9.58
CA LYS A 3 -17.18 40.76 9.89
C LYS A 3 -17.05 39.62 8.87
N CYS A 4 -18.15 39.19 8.25
CA CYS A 4 -18.09 38.15 7.18
C CYS A 4 -17.49 38.70 5.88
N ASN A 5 -17.70 39.99 5.54
CA ASN A 5 -17.10 40.56 4.33
C ASN A 5 -15.59 40.79 4.46
N VAL A 6 -15.09 41.12 5.65
CA VAL A 6 -13.64 41.28 5.90
C VAL A 6 -12.91 39.92 5.84
N LEU A 7 -13.54 38.87 6.35
CA LEU A 7 -13.00 37.50 6.23
C LEU A 7 -13.04 36.97 4.79
N ALA A 8 -14.09 37.25 4.03
CA ALA A 8 -14.18 36.87 2.61
C ALA A 8 -13.18 37.64 1.74
N GLN A 9 -12.99 38.94 1.96
CA GLN A 9 -11.98 39.74 1.26
C GLN A 9 -10.54 39.32 1.64
N SER A 10 -10.29 38.99 2.90
CA SER A 10 -8.97 38.46 3.32
C SER A 10 -8.69 37.08 2.71
N LYS A 11 -9.68 36.20 2.62
CA LYS A 11 -9.58 34.88 1.95
C LYS A 11 -9.35 35.03 0.44
N MET A 12 -10.04 35.98 -0.22
CA MET A 12 -9.88 36.23 -1.65
C MET A 12 -8.50 36.82 -1.97
N ASN A 13 -7.98 37.71 -1.12
CA ASN A 13 -6.62 38.22 -1.23
C ASN A 13 -5.54 37.16 -0.93
N ARG A 14 -5.79 36.22 -0.01
CA ARG A 14 -4.90 35.08 0.23
C ARG A 14 -4.88 34.09 -0.96
N ARG A 15 -6.05 33.72 -1.51
CA ARG A 15 -6.13 32.87 -2.72
C ARG A 15 -5.40 33.51 -3.92
N ARG A 16 -5.56 34.81 -4.11
CA ARG A 16 -4.79 35.57 -5.12
C ARG A 16 -3.28 35.57 -4.85
N LYS A 17 -2.87 35.69 -3.60
CA LYS A 17 -1.45 35.61 -3.22
C LYS A 17 -0.88 34.21 -3.43
N ILE A 18 -1.61 33.16 -3.09
CA ILE A 18 -1.19 31.77 -3.30
C ILE A 18 -1.13 31.46 -4.80
N PHE A 19 -2.12 31.87 -5.58
CA PHE A 19 -2.14 31.69 -7.04
C PHE A 19 -1.02 32.49 -7.72
N LEU A 20 -0.81 33.74 -7.32
CA LEU A 20 0.29 34.59 -7.81
C LEU A 20 1.66 34.04 -7.35
N PHE A 21 1.75 33.45 -6.16
CA PHE A 21 2.97 32.84 -5.65
C PHE A 21 3.26 31.54 -6.39
N SER A 22 2.27 30.69 -6.62
CA SER A 22 2.39 29.48 -7.46
C SER A 22 2.83 29.83 -8.89
N PHE A 23 2.24 30.85 -9.50
CA PHE A 23 2.62 31.35 -10.82
C PHE A 23 4.04 31.97 -10.82
N HIS A 24 4.43 32.62 -9.74
CA HIS A 24 5.76 33.19 -9.56
C HIS A 24 6.83 32.15 -9.28
N LEU A 25 6.47 31.06 -8.58
CA LEU A 25 7.30 29.88 -8.40
C LEU A 25 7.54 29.18 -9.76
N GLN A 26 6.48 28.92 -10.50
CA GLN A 26 6.53 28.35 -11.84
C GLN A 26 7.39 29.19 -12.79
N TYR A 27 7.27 30.51 -12.73
CA TYR A 27 8.07 31.46 -13.51
C TYR A 27 9.56 31.51 -13.08
N LYS A 28 9.85 31.33 -11.77
CA LYS A 28 11.24 31.34 -11.26
C LYS A 28 11.92 29.99 -11.46
N MET A 29 11.20 28.88 -11.40
CA MET A 29 11.74 27.53 -11.68
C MET A 29 12.13 27.39 -13.15
N THR A 30 11.38 27.99 -14.06
CA THR A 30 11.78 28.08 -15.50
C THR A 30 13.07 28.88 -15.72
N LYS A 31 13.58 29.58 -14.70
CA LYS A 31 14.83 30.41 -14.77
C LYS A 31 15.97 29.86 -13.91
N ASN A 32 15.98 28.59 -13.53
CA ASN A 32 17.10 27.92 -12.82
C ASN A 32 17.59 28.61 -11.54
N LYS A 33 16.69 29.11 -10.68
CA LYS A 33 17.04 29.58 -9.34
C LYS A 33 16.71 28.54 -8.29
N SER A 34 17.68 28.21 -7.43
CA SER A 34 17.51 27.21 -6.37
C SER A 34 16.44 27.61 -5.34
N LEU A 35 15.67 26.63 -4.85
CA LEU A 35 14.64 26.79 -3.82
C LEU A 35 15.16 27.37 -2.49
N GLU A 36 16.46 27.19 -2.21
CA GLU A 36 17.13 27.69 -1.00
C GLU A 36 17.15 29.24 -0.92
N SER A 37 17.02 29.92 -2.06
CA SER A 37 16.99 31.40 -2.14
C SER A 37 15.61 32.01 -1.88
N MET A 38 14.58 31.20 -1.59
CA MET A 38 13.22 31.69 -1.33
C MET A 38 12.97 31.81 0.17
N ALA A 39 12.46 32.95 0.62
CA ALA A 39 11.97 33.17 1.98
C ALA A 39 10.61 32.45 2.16
N LEU A 40 10.66 31.12 2.27
CA LEU A 40 9.51 30.31 2.63
C LEU A 40 9.48 30.20 4.16
N PRO A 41 8.29 30.25 4.79
CA PRO A 41 8.17 29.93 6.20
C PRO A 41 8.76 28.53 6.46
N GLN A 42 9.65 28.42 7.45
CA GLN A 42 10.41 27.21 7.72
C GLN A 42 9.51 26.01 8.07
N GLU A 43 8.34 26.30 8.61
CA GLU A 43 7.27 25.37 9.02
C GLU A 43 6.61 24.61 7.85
N TYR A 44 6.64 25.19 6.62
CA TYR A 44 6.01 24.59 5.43
C TYR A 44 7.03 24.19 4.36
N LYS A 45 8.33 24.31 4.66
CA LYS A 45 9.40 24.11 3.68
C LYS A 45 9.34 22.73 3.04
N TRP A 46 9.03 21.69 3.81
CA TRP A 46 8.93 20.31 3.32
C TRP A 46 7.75 20.09 2.35
N TYR A 47 6.57 20.65 2.63
CA TYR A 47 5.37 20.54 1.76
C TYR A 47 5.61 21.18 0.40
N TRP A 48 6.24 22.37 0.41
CA TRP A 48 6.56 23.11 -0.79
C TRP A 48 7.76 22.48 -1.53
N ILE A 49 8.68 21.86 -0.82
CA ILE A 49 9.79 21.10 -1.41
C ILE A 49 9.24 19.86 -2.12
N ASP A 50 8.40 19.06 -1.49
CA ASP A 50 7.77 17.88 -2.11
C ASP A 50 6.94 18.25 -3.34
N MET A 51 6.14 19.32 -3.25
CA MET A 51 5.35 19.82 -4.38
C MET A 51 6.21 20.41 -5.50
N ALA A 52 7.32 21.01 -5.17
CA ALA A 52 8.24 21.60 -6.14
C ALA A 52 9.15 20.54 -6.78
N GLU A 53 9.55 19.50 -6.05
CA GLU A 53 10.26 18.34 -6.58
C GLU A 53 9.36 17.55 -7.54
N ASP A 54 8.09 17.32 -7.17
CA ASP A 54 7.08 16.70 -8.05
C ASP A 54 6.86 17.53 -9.34
N LEU A 55 6.84 18.87 -9.24
CA LEU A 55 6.68 19.74 -10.40
C LEU A 55 7.94 19.83 -11.27
N ALA A 56 9.12 19.77 -10.66
CA ALA A 56 10.41 19.81 -11.38
C ALA A 56 10.73 18.48 -12.08
N ALA A 57 10.25 17.37 -11.52
CA ALA A 57 10.45 16.04 -12.09
C ALA A 57 9.47 15.71 -13.25
N ARG A 58 8.45 16.53 -13.49
CA ARG A 58 7.43 16.26 -14.52
C ARG A 58 7.98 16.47 -15.92
N ARG A 59 8.11 15.40 -16.65
CA ARG A 59 8.39 15.42 -18.10
C ARG A 59 7.14 15.00 -18.86
N PHE A 60 6.77 15.80 -19.85
CA PHE A 60 5.63 15.51 -20.72
C PHE A 60 6.09 14.80 -21.98
N ILE A 61 5.56 13.61 -22.22
CA ILE A 61 5.90 12.80 -23.38
C ILE A 61 4.72 12.70 -24.32
N LYS A 62 4.99 12.98 -25.61
CA LYS A 62 3.96 13.00 -26.64
C LYS A 62 3.75 11.61 -27.27
N PRO A 63 2.51 11.29 -27.70
CA PRO A 63 2.25 10.09 -28.47
C PRO A 63 3.14 10.01 -29.71
N GLY A 64 3.60 8.80 -30.06
CA GLY A 64 4.37 8.55 -31.27
C GLY A 64 5.77 9.19 -31.30
N SER A 65 6.33 9.57 -30.14
CA SER A 65 7.65 10.21 -30.02
C SER A 65 8.83 9.28 -30.34
N HIS A 66 8.61 7.95 -30.31
CA HIS A 66 9.65 6.92 -30.48
C HIS A 66 9.28 5.90 -31.57
N LYS A 67 8.89 6.40 -32.72
CA LYS A 67 8.56 5.56 -33.88
C LYS A 67 9.77 4.70 -34.27
N ASP A 68 9.49 3.48 -34.70
CA ASP A 68 10.47 2.51 -35.23
C ASP A 68 11.45 1.90 -34.22
N LYS A 69 11.36 2.22 -32.93
CA LYS A 69 12.10 1.47 -31.91
C LYS A 69 11.43 0.12 -31.62
N GLY A 70 12.25 -0.95 -31.60
CA GLY A 70 11.80 -2.30 -31.21
C GLY A 70 11.93 -2.49 -29.70
N LEU A 71 10.84 -2.91 -29.07
CA LEU A 71 10.73 -3.20 -27.63
C LEU A 71 10.19 -4.61 -27.43
N ALA A 72 10.78 -5.39 -26.54
CA ALA A 72 10.19 -6.66 -26.16
C ALA A 72 10.00 -6.78 -24.63
N VAL A 73 8.99 -7.55 -24.25
CA VAL A 73 8.70 -7.88 -22.86
C VAL A 73 8.60 -9.39 -22.68
N PHE A 74 9.19 -9.89 -21.60
CA PHE A 74 9.07 -11.29 -21.20
C PHE A 74 9.05 -11.44 -19.68
N THR A 75 8.53 -12.58 -19.24
CA THR A 75 8.51 -13.01 -17.84
C THR A 75 9.45 -14.19 -17.67
N SER A 76 10.20 -14.23 -16.57
CA SER A 76 11.18 -15.29 -16.30
C SER A 76 11.21 -15.63 -14.82
N GLY A 77 11.47 -16.89 -14.49
CA GLY A 77 11.49 -17.38 -13.12
C GLY A 77 10.10 -17.81 -12.62
N GLY A 78 9.87 -17.67 -11.33
CA GLY A 78 8.56 -17.95 -10.73
C GLY A 78 7.53 -16.91 -11.13
N ASP A 79 6.32 -17.35 -11.43
CA ASP A 79 5.21 -16.46 -11.69
C ASP A 79 4.69 -15.77 -10.41
N SER A 80 4.11 -14.60 -10.56
CA SER A 80 3.45 -13.87 -9.47
C SER A 80 2.27 -13.06 -9.98
N GLN A 81 1.29 -12.85 -9.10
CA GLN A 81 0.10 -12.08 -9.43
C GLN A 81 0.47 -10.61 -9.69
N GLY A 82 0.00 -10.04 -10.80
CA GLY A 82 0.34 -8.68 -11.22
C GLY A 82 1.34 -8.60 -12.38
N MET A 83 2.06 -9.67 -12.71
CA MET A 83 2.94 -9.71 -13.89
C MET A 83 2.18 -9.38 -15.18
N ASN A 84 0.95 -9.86 -15.33
CA ASN A 84 0.12 -9.56 -16.50
C ASN A 84 -0.29 -8.07 -16.57
N ALA A 85 -0.48 -7.41 -15.44
CA ALA A 85 -0.72 -5.96 -15.40
C ALA A 85 0.51 -5.18 -15.89
N ALA A 86 1.71 -5.62 -15.48
CA ALA A 86 2.98 -5.05 -15.96
C ALA A 86 3.17 -5.28 -17.45
N VAL A 87 2.97 -6.50 -17.95
CA VAL A 87 3.04 -6.82 -19.40
C VAL A 87 2.06 -5.93 -20.18
N ARG A 88 0.82 -5.79 -19.69
CA ARG A 88 -0.18 -4.92 -20.34
C ARG A 88 0.29 -3.47 -20.40
N ALA A 89 0.85 -2.96 -19.32
CA ALA A 89 1.33 -1.59 -19.26
C ALA A 89 2.51 -1.35 -20.20
N VAL A 90 3.48 -2.26 -20.22
CA VAL A 90 4.62 -2.21 -21.17
C VAL A 90 4.14 -2.16 -22.61
N VAL A 91 3.23 -3.06 -23.00
CA VAL A 91 2.71 -3.11 -24.36
C VAL A 91 1.97 -1.82 -24.73
N ARG A 92 1.07 -1.38 -23.88
CA ARG A 92 0.25 -0.19 -24.19
C ARG A 92 1.06 1.09 -24.17
N MET A 93 1.98 1.24 -23.22
CA MET A 93 2.89 2.39 -23.17
C MET A 93 3.84 2.39 -24.38
N GLY A 94 4.40 1.24 -24.78
CA GLY A 94 5.27 1.13 -25.97
C GLY A 94 4.50 1.51 -27.25
N ILE A 95 3.28 1.00 -27.44
CA ILE A 95 2.43 1.34 -28.59
C ILE A 95 2.06 2.84 -28.57
N TYR A 96 1.73 3.41 -27.38
CA TYR A 96 1.47 4.84 -27.24
C TYR A 96 2.64 5.70 -27.74
N LEU A 97 3.88 5.31 -27.42
CA LEU A 97 5.09 5.98 -27.86
C LEU A 97 5.44 5.72 -29.33
N GLY A 98 4.75 4.81 -30.01
CA GLY A 98 4.96 4.44 -31.41
C GLY A 98 5.96 3.30 -31.62
N CYS A 99 6.40 2.62 -30.54
CA CYS A 99 7.30 1.48 -30.65
C CYS A 99 6.62 0.26 -31.28
N LYS A 100 7.40 -0.59 -31.96
CA LYS A 100 7.01 -1.96 -32.24
C LYS A 100 7.25 -2.81 -31.00
N VAL A 101 6.20 -3.36 -30.44
CA VAL A 101 6.28 -4.11 -29.18
C VAL A 101 6.09 -5.60 -29.46
N PHE A 102 6.92 -6.42 -28.82
CA PHE A 102 6.92 -7.87 -28.97
C PHE A 102 6.75 -8.57 -27.62
N PHE A 103 5.98 -9.65 -27.61
CA PHE A 103 6.02 -10.65 -26.55
C PHE A 103 7.12 -11.65 -26.84
N ILE A 104 7.91 -11.99 -25.85
CA ILE A 104 8.74 -13.18 -25.86
C ILE A 104 8.07 -14.18 -24.92
N LYS A 105 7.47 -15.21 -25.48
CA LYS A 105 6.79 -16.27 -24.74
C LYS A 105 7.81 -17.23 -24.13
N GLU A 106 7.47 -17.84 -23.00
CA GLU A 106 8.31 -18.83 -22.30
C GLU A 106 9.68 -18.26 -21.87
N GLY A 107 9.75 -16.95 -21.63
CA GLY A 107 10.93 -16.30 -21.10
C GLY A 107 12.19 -16.44 -21.98
N TYR A 108 13.30 -16.74 -21.37
CA TYR A 108 14.58 -16.93 -22.07
C TYR A 108 14.57 -18.11 -23.06
N GLN A 109 13.80 -19.18 -22.77
CA GLN A 109 13.68 -20.28 -23.71
C GLN A 109 13.08 -19.84 -25.04
N GLY A 110 11.99 -19.08 -25.00
CA GLY A 110 11.37 -18.57 -26.22
C GLY A 110 12.23 -17.54 -26.95
N MET A 111 13.11 -16.83 -26.23
CA MET A 111 14.08 -15.91 -26.86
C MET A 111 15.16 -16.70 -27.64
N VAL A 112 15.64 -17.82 -27.11
CA VAL A 112 16.61 -18.72 -27.74
C VAL A 112 15.97 -19.44 -28.93
N ASP A 113 14.78 -19.97 -28.77
CA ASP A 113 14.06 -20.71 -29.82
C ASP A 113 13.60 -19.81 -30.97
N GLY A 114 13.20 -18.57 -30.67
CA GLY A 114 12.75 -17.61 -31.65
C GLY A 114 11.43 -18.01 -32.33
N GLY A 115 11.25 -17.58 -33.59
CA GLY A 115 10.10 -17.93 -34.42
C GLY A 115 8.76 -17.55 -33.77
N LYS A 116 7.87 -18.55 -33.63
CA LYS A 116 6.51 -18.32 -33.03
C LYS A 116 6.50 -17.86 -31.57
N ASN A 117 7.62 -17.96 -30.89
CA ASN A 117 7.73 -17.55 -29.50
C ASN A 117 7.95 -16.02 -29.37
N ILE A 118 8.39 -15.34 -30.44
CA ILE A 118 8.52 -13.88 -30.45
C ILE A 118 7.42 -13.34 -31.38
N GLN A 119 6.40 -12.71 -30.77
CA GLN A 119 5.21 -12.26 -31.50
C GLN A 119 4.99 -10.77 -31.28
N GLU A 120 4.68 -10.06 -32.36
CA GLU A 120 4.29 -8.65 -32.27
C GLU A 120 2.99 -8.51 -31.47
N ALA A 121 3.02 -7.60 -30.49
CA ALA A 121 1.90 -7.32 -29.62
C ALA A 121 1.02 -6.21 -30.21
N THR A 122 -0.27 -6.36 -30.05
CA THR A 122 -1.25 -5.34 -30.41
C THR A 122 -1.95 -4.81 -29.17
N TRP A 123 -2.61 -3.67 -29.31
CA TRP A 123 -3.39 -3.09 -28.20
C TRP A 123 -4.44 -4.05 -27.66
N SER A 124 -5.09 -4.79 -28.53
CA SER A 124 -6.14 -5.75 -28.21
C SER A 124 -5.60 -7.03 -27.57
N SER A 125 -4.37 -7.46 -27.88
CA SER A 125 -3.77 -8.70 -27.35
C SER A 125 -3.63 -8.69 -25.81
N VAL A 126 -3.58 -7.50 -25.20
CA VAL A 126 -3.50 -7.32 -23.73
C VAL A 126 -4.80 -6.82 -23.09
N SER A 127 -5.91 -6.79 -23.82
CA SER A 127 -7.16 -6.18 -23.31
C SER A 127 -7.86 -6.97 -22.20
N SER A 128 -7.49 -8.23 -21.96
CA SER A 128 -8.19 -9.12 -21.04
C SER A 128 -7.25 -9.82 -20.05
N ILE A 129 -6.09 -9.24 -19.75
CA ILE A 129 -5.09 -9.93 -18.93
C ILE A 129 -4.84 -9.31 -17.54
N ILE A 130 -5.24 -8.06 -17.30
CA ILE A 130 -4.91 -7.34 -16.06
C ILE A 130 -5.37 -8.05 -14.78
N HIS A 131 -6.49 -8.76 -14.83
CA HIS A 131 -7.09 -9.45 -13.69
C HIS A 131 -6.59 -10.89 -13.54
N LYS A 132 -5.83 -11.41 -14.50
CA LYS A 132 -5.36 -12.79 -14.47
C LYS A 132 -4.12 -12.91 -13.62
N GLY A 133 -4.09 -13.92 -12.75
CA GLY A 133 -2.87 -14.33 -12.07
C GLY A 133 -1.91 -15.07 -12.98
N GLY A 134 -0.75 -15.42 -12.45
CA GLY A 134 0.32 -16.02 -13.23
C GLY A 134 0.84 -15.11 -14.34
N THR A 135 1.33 -15.68 -15.43
CA THR A 135 1.79 -14.96 -16.61
C THR A 135 1.22 -15.55 -17.89
N VAL A 136 0.52 -14.74 -18.69
CA VAL A 136 -0.12 -15.20 -19.96
C VAL A 136 0.89 -15.44 -21.08
N ILE A 137 2.10 -14.90 -20.97
CA ILE A 137 3.18 -15.11 -21.95
C ILE A 137 4.10 -16.27 -21.57
N GLY A 138 3.82 -16.92 -20.43
CA GLY A 138 4.56 -18.08 -19.96
C GLY A 138 5.94 -17.73 -19.38
N SER A 139 6.49 -18.68 -18.63
CA SER A 139 7.83 -18.59 -18.03
C SER A 139 8.42 -19.97 -17.97
N ALA A 140 9.56 -20.18 -18.61
CA ALA A 140 10.28 -21.43 -18.60
C ALA A 140 11.72 -21.25 -18.10
N ARG A 141 12.25 -22.28 -17.47
CA ARG A 141 13.70 -22.36 -17.19
C ARG A 141 14.42 -22.64 -18.50
N CYS A 142 15.55 -21.99 -18.75
CA CYS A 142 16.32 -22.12 -19.97
C CYS A 142 17.81 -22.35 -19.64
N HIS A 143 18.23 -23.59 -19.69
CA HIS A 143 19.65 -23.91 -19.50
C HIS A 143 20.46 -23.46 -20.70
N ASP A 144 19.90 -23.49 -21.91
CA ASP A 144 20.61 -23.03 -23.12
C ASP A 144 21.05 -21.57 -23.01
N PHE A 145 20.28 -20.71 -22.31
CA PHE A 145 20.65 -19.31 -22.13
C PHE A 145 21.80 -19.10 -21.12
N GLU A 146 22.08 -20.08 -20.28
CA GLU A 146 23.24 -20.07 -19.39
C GLU A 146 24.54 -20.24 -20.20
N GLU A 147 24.44 -20.85 -21.39
CA GLU A 147 25.54 -21.04 -22.30
C GLU A 147 25.69 -19.88 -23.29
N HIS A 148 26.94 -19.59 -23.68
CA HIS A 148 27.25 -18.54 -24.67
C HIS A 148 26.54 -18.74 -26.00
N SER A 149 26.50 -19.99 -26.51
CA SER A 149 25.83 -20.37 -27.75
C SER A 149 24.34 -20.08 -27.76
N GLY A 150 23.65 -20.24 -26.61
CA GLY A 150 22.24 -19.93 -26.47
C GLY A 150 22.00 -18.42 -26.45
N ARG A 151 22.84 -17.66 -25.74
CA ARG A 151 22.74 -16.18 -25.75
C ARG A 151 23.00 -15.63 -27.15
N LYS A 152 23.91 -16.24 -27.91
CA LYS A 152 24.16 -15.88 -29.31
C LYS A 152 22.96 -16.10 -30.22
N LYS A 153 22.25 -17.25 -30.08
CA LYS A 153 20.98 -17.51 -30.79
C LYS A 153 19.90 -16.48 -30.39
N ALA A 154 19.80 -16.15 -29.12
CA ALA A 154 18.87 -15.16 -28.62
C ALA A 154 19.15 -13.77 -29.25
N ALA A 155 20.40 -13.33 -29.27
CA ALA A 155 20.82 -12.09 -29.92
C ALA A 155 20.45 -12.05 -31.40
N LYS A 156 20.72 -13.12 -32.14
CA LYS A 156 20.32 -13.26 -33.53
C LYS A 156 18.83 -13.07 -33.75
N ASN A 157 18.01 -13.71 -32.92
CA ASN A 157 16.55 -13.62 -33.02
C ASN A 157 16.02 -12.21 -32.77
N LEU A 158 16.60 -11.51 -31.80
CA LEU A 158 16.21 -10.13 -31.46
C LEU A 158 16.60 -9.16 -32.58
N VAL A 159 17.85 -9.22 -33.07
CA VAL A 159 18.35 -8.33 -34.12
C VAL A 159 17.56 -8.50 -35.43
N LYS A 160 17.21 -9.73 -35.81
CA LYS A 160 16.39 -9.98 -37.00
C LYS A 160 15.01 -9.33 -36.95
N LEU A 161 14.49 -9.10 -35.74
CA LEU A 161 13.19 -8.43 -35.51
C LEU A 161 13.35 -6.93 -35.17
N GLY A 162 14.58 -6.44 -35.09
CA GLY A 162 14.87 -5.04 -34.77
C GLY A 162 14.64 -4.69 -33.31
N ILE A 163 14.79 -5.63 -32.40
CA ILE A 163 14.58 -5.47 -30.95
C ILE A 163 15.92 -5.17 -30.28
N SER A 164 16.03 -3.99 -29.67
CA SER A 164 17.19 -3.56 -28.88
C SER A 164 16.83 -3.02 -27.49
N ASN A 165 15.55 -3.15 -27.10
CA ASN A 165 15.06 -2.71 -25.81
C ASN A 165 14.27 -3.86 -25.16
N LEU A 166 14.66 -4.25 -23.95
CA LEU A 166 14.05 -5.37 -23.24
C LEU A 166 13.48 -4.94 -21.87
N VAL A 167 12.23 -5.29 -21.63
CA VAL A 167 11.65 -5.28 -20.29
C VAL A 167 11.64 -6.72 -19.76
N VAL A 168 12.35 -6.93 -18.66
CA VAL A 168 12.51 -8.23 -18.01
C VAL A 168 11.73 -8.25 -16.72
N ILE A 169 10.74 -9.14 -16.59
CA ILE A 169 9.92 -9.27 -15.38
C ILE A 169 10.26 -10.59 -14.68
N GLY A 170 10.85 -10.50 -13.50
CA GLY A 170 11.26 -11.71 -12.77
C GLY A 170 12.05 -11.43 -11.49
N GLY A 171 12.61 -12.48 -10.88
CA GLY A 171 13.43 -12.38 -9.70
C GLY A 171 14.91 -12.07 -10.00
N ASP A 172 15.75 -12.11 -8.97
CA ASP A 172 17.17 -11.77 -9.01
C ASP A 172 17.98 -12.58 -10.04
N GLY A 173 17.74 -13.88 -10.17
CA GLY A 173 18.39 -14.74 -11.16
C GLY A 173 18.07 -14.32 -12.60
N SER A 174 16.81 -14.00 -12.88
CA SER A 174 16.37 -13.55 -14.19
C SER A 174 16.98 -12.19 -14.56
N LEU A 175 17.04 -11.29 -13.60
CA LEU A 175 17.63 -9.97 -13.79
C LEU A 175 19.17 -10.03 -13.95
N THR A 176 19.81 -10.94 -13.23
CA THR A 176 21.26 -11.21 -13.41
C THR A 176 21.55 -11.72 -14.82
N GLY A 177 20.76 -12.70 -15.30
CA GLY A 177 20.91 -13.22 -16.67
C GLY A 177 20.71 -12.15 -17.74
N ALA A 178 19.78 -11.23 -17.54
CA ALA A 178 19.59 -10.10 -18.45
C ALA A 178 20.83 -9.18 -18.50
N ASN A 179 21.45 -8.91 -17.37
CA ASN A 179 22.64 -8.07 -17.32
C ASN A 179 23.84 -8.75 -18.01
N ILE A 180 24.08 -10.04 -17.79
CA ILE A 180 25.13 -10.81 -18.49
C ILE A 180 24.89 -10.71 -20.00
N PHE A 181 23.65 -10.88 -20.44
CA PHE A 181 23.31 -10.76 -21.86
C PHE A 181 23.63 -9.37 -22.44
N LYS A 182 23.37 -8.30 -21.65
CA LYS A 182 23.76 -6.94 -22.03
C LYS A 182 25.28 -6.77 -22.12
N GLU A 183 26.03 -7.29 -21.17
CA GLU A 183 27.48 -7.19 -21.12
C GLU A 183 28.14 -7.91 -22.32
N GLU A 184 27.64 -9.06 -22.73
CA GLU A 184 28.13 -9.82 -23.87
C GLU A 184 27.60 -9.32 -25.22
N TRP A 185 26.59 -8.44 -25.24
CA TRP A 185 25.84 -8.10 -26.45
C TRP A 185 26.68 -7.68 -27.62
N SER A 186 27.64 -6.75 -27.47
CA SER A 186 28.49 -6.29 -28.55
C SER A 186 29.42 -7.40 -29.12
N THR A 187 29.88 -8.32 -28.27
CA THR A 187 30.67 -9.48 -28.66
C THR A 187 29.81 -10.46 -29.47
N LEU A 188 28.61 -10.77 -28.99
CA LEU A 188 27.65 -11.63 -29.67
C LEU A 188 27.29 -11.13 -31.06
N LEU A 189 27.13 -9.81 -31.23
CA LEU A 189 26.83 -9.21 -32.55
C LEU A 189 28.01 -9.34 -33.52
N LYS A 190 29.23 -9.13 -33.06
CA LYS A 190 30.46 -9.29 -33.90
C LYS A 190 30.59 -10.73 -34.35
N GLU A 191 30.49 -11.70 -33.49
CA GLU A 191 30.49 -13.12 -33.84
C GLU A 191 29.44 -13.50 -34.86
N LEU A 192 28.19 -12.97 -34.68
CA LEU A 192 27.08 -13.23 -35.64
C LEU A 192 27.34 -12.62 -37.00
N ALA A 193 28.04 -11.48 -37.09
CA ALA A 193 28.43 -10.87 -38.35
C ALA A 193 29.57 -11.64 -39.03
N GLU A 194 30.54 -12.11 -38.27
CA GLU A 194 31.62 -12.98 -38.76
C GLU A 194 31.11 -14.30 -39.34
N GLU A 195 30.07 -14.86 -38.74
CA GLU A 195 29.34 -16.06 -39.20
C GLU A 195 28.41 -15.78 -40.38
N GLY A 196 28.21 -14.51 -40.76
CA GLY A 196 27.30 -14.12 -41.86
C GLY A 196 25.80 -14.22 -41.50
N GLU A 197 25.44 -14.32 -40.21
CA GLU A 197 24.09 -14.45 -39.75
C GLU A 197 23.33 -13.12 -39.63
N ILE A 198 24.07 -12.03 -39.48
CA ILE A 198 23.58 -10.64 -39.50
C ILE A 198 24.53 -9.78 -40.35
N THR A 199 24.05 -8.63 -40.81
CA THR A 199 24.87 -7.69 -41.61
C THR A 199 25.64 -6.72 -40.72
N ILE A 200 26.72 -6.12 -41.25
CA ILE A 200 27.48 -5.08 -40.53
C ILE A 200 26.58 -3.89 -40.19
N ASP A 201 25.69 -3.47 -41.12
CA ASP A 201 24.72 -2.40 -40.87
C ASP A 201 23.79 -2.72 -39.68
N GLN A 202 23.46 -4.00 -39.44
CA GLN A 202 22.69 -4.43 -38.28
C GLN A 202 23.52 -4.37 -37.00
N VAL A 203 24.82 -4.67 -37.06
CA VAL A 203 25.71 -4.51 -35.89
C VAL A 203 25.77 -3.06 -35.47
N GLU A 204 26.01 -2.13 -36.39
CA GLU A 204 26.06 -0.69 -36.12
C GLU A 204 24.71 -0.16 -35.61
N LYS A 205 23.62 -0.56 -36.27
CA LYS A 205 22.26 -0.11 -35.88
C LYS A 205 21.80 -0.58 -34.51
N TYR A 206 22.18 -1.78 -34.12
CA TYR A 206 21.76 -2.40 -32.85
C TYR A 206 22.90 -2.61 -31.86
N GLU A 207 23.94 -1.78 -31.96
CA GLU A 207 25.15 -1.87 -31.14
C GLU A 207 24.88 -1.95 -29.65
N HIS A 208 23.81 -1.28 -29.19
CA HIS A 208 23.47 -1.16 -27.76
C HIS A 208 22.16 -1.86 -27.43
N LEU A 209 22.20 -2.73 -26.41
CA LEU A 209 21.03 -3.34 -25.80
C LEU A 209 20.66 -2.60 -24.51
N HIS A 210 19.43 -2.12 -24.44
CA HIS A 210 18.92 -1.47 -23.24
C HIS A 210 17.99 -2.42 -22.47
N ILE A 211 18.13 -2.45 -21.13
CA ILE A 211 17.39 -3.36 -20.27
C ILE A 211 16.79 -2.60 -19.09
N ALA A 212 15.50 -2.79 -18.88
CA ALA A 212 14.79 -2.36 -17.68
C ALA A 212 14.17 -3.59 -16.99
N GLY A 213 14.53 -3.82 -15.74
CA GLY A 213 14.01 -4.90 -14.90
C GLY A 213 12.80 -4.49 -14.10
N LEU A 214 11.87 -5.42 -13.93
CA LEU A 214 10.75 -5.34 -12.99
C LEU A 214 10.82 -6.54 -12.07
N VAL A 215 10.66 -6.33 -10.77
CA VAL A 215 10.76 -7.43 -9.80
C VAL A 215 9.40 -8.09 -9.63
N GLY A 216 9.25 -9.29 -10.18
CA GLY A 216 8.11 -10.17 -10.00
C GLY A 216 8.47 -11.32 -9.06
N SER A 217 8.05 -11.23 -7.81
CA SER A 217 8.28 -12.22 -6.76
C SER A 217 7.24 -12.03 -5.66
N ILE A 218 6.71 -13.12 -5.12
CA ILE A 218 5.81 -13.03 -3.95
C ILE A 218 6.57 -12.86 -2.63
N ASP A 219 7.85 -13.24 -2.60
CA ASP A 219 8.63 -13.35 -1.36
C ASP A 219 9.12 -11.98 -0.82
N ASN A 220 9.02 -10.92 -1.62
CA ASN A 220 9.59 -9.60 -1.32
C ASN A 220 11.06 -9.65 -0.90
N ASP A 221 11.84 -10.46 -1.59
CA ASP A 221 13.22 -10.82 -1.25
C ASP A 221 14.28 -10.00 -1.98
N PHE A 222 13.89 -9.11 -2.89
CA PHE A 222 14.78 -8.28 -3.68
C PHE A 222 15.09 -6.95 -2.99
N CYS A 223 16.39 -6.62 -2.85
CA CYS A 223 16.82 -5.39 -2.21
C CYS A 223 16.70 -4.17 -3.14
N GLY A 224 16.23 -3.04 -2.59
CA GLY A 224 16.07 -1.79 -3.34
C GLY A 224 14.62 -1.46 -3.72
N THR A 225 13.67 -2.30 -3.36
CA THR A 225 12.23 -2.01 -3.52
C THR A 225 11.48 -2.27 -2.22
N ASP A 226 10.47 -1.46 -1.95
CA ASP A 226 9.60 -1.69 -0.79
C ASP A 226 8.67 -2.89 -0.99
N MET A 227 8.20 -3.07 -2.22
CA MET A 227 7.28 -4.15 -2.60
C MET A 227 7.65 -4.69 -3.98
N THR A 228 7.63 -6.01 -4.11
CA THR A 228 7.72 -6.71 -5.39
C THR A 228 6.33 -7.08 -5.91
N ILE A 229 6.19 -7.17 -7.23
CA ILE A 229 4.91 -7.51 -7.88
C ILE A 229 4.50 -8.94 -7.48
N GLY A 230 3.37 -9.06 -6.79
CA GLY A 230 2.80 -10.33 -6.33
C GLY A 230 2.81 -10.54 -4.82
N THR A 231 3.60 -9.76 -4.08
CA THR A 231 3.70 -9.88 -2.62
C THR A 231 2.40 -9.57 -1.91
N ASP A 232 1.72 -8.49 -2.30
CA ASP A 232 0.46 -8.09 -1.68
C ASP A 232 -0.64 -9.13 -1.93
N SER A 233 -0.73 -9.64 -3.15
CA SER A 233 -1.68 -10.71 -3.50
C SER A 233 -1.42 -11.99 -2.71
N ALA A 234 -0.15 -12.35 -2.48
CA ALA A 234 0.21 -13.50 -1.66
C ALA A 234 -0.22 -13.31 -0.20
N LEU A 235 -0.04 -12.11 0.35
CA LEU A 235 -0.52 -11.76 1.69
C LEU A 235 -2.03 -11.89 1.81
N HIS A 236 -2.80 -11.48 0.79
CA HIS A 236 -4.25 -11.70 0.74
C HIS A 236 -4.60 -13.18 0.85
N ARG A 237 -3.91 -14.08 0.10
CA ARG A 237 -4.14 -15.54 0.18
C ARG A 237 -3.80 -16.11 1.57
N ILE A 238 -2.71 -15.64 2.17
CA ILE A 238 -2.32 -16.04 3.53
C ILE A 238 -3.40 -15.65 4.53
N ILE A 239 -3.85 -14.39 4.53
CA ILE A 239 -4.82 -13.89 5.48
C ILE A 239 -6.20 -14.51 5.28
N GLU A 240 -6.66 -14.67 4.05
CA GLU A 240 -7.90 -15.39 3.72
C GLU A 240 -7.89 -16.82 4.28
N SER A 241 -6.76 -17.52 4.13
CA SER A 241 -6.60 -18.88 4.65
C SER A 241 -6.59 -18.92 6.19
N ILE A 242 -5.95 -17.95 6.83
CA ILE A 242 -5.92 -17.85 8.29
C ILE A 242 -7.31 -17.51 8.83
N ASP A 243 -8.01 -16.54 8.25
CA ASP A 243 -9.37 -16.16 8.65
C ASP A 243 -10.35 -17.34 8.56
N ALA A 244 -10.21 -18.17 7.50
CA ALA A 244 -11.01 -19.38 7.37
C ALA A 244 -10.73 -20.39 8.50
N ILE A 245 -9.46 -20.52 8.93
CA ILE A 245 -9.04 -21.45 9.98
C ILE A 245 -9.41 -20.95 11.38
N VAL A 246 -9.37 -19.63 11.62
CA VAL A 246 -9.66 -19.02 12.92
C VAL A 246 -11.00 -19.46 13.49
N SER A 247 -12.05 -19.58 12.67
CA SER A 247 -13.37 -19.98 13.10
C SER A 247 -13.40 -21.41 13.69
N THR A 248 -12.74 -22.35 13.03
CA THR A 248 -12.64 -23.73 13.54
C THR A 248 -11.65 -23.85 14.70
N ALA A 249 -10.55 -23.08 14.68
CA ALA A 249 -9.60 -23.04 15.78
C ALA A 249 -10.26 -22.56 17.08
N TYR A 250 -11.08 -21.53 17.01
CA TYR A 250 -11.81 -21.00 18.16
C TYR A 250 -12.79 -22.01 18.73
N SER A 251 -13.54 -22.73 17.88
CA SER A 251 -14.53 -23.73 18.29
C SER A 251 -13.92 -24.85 19.10
N HIS A 252 -12.74 -25.33 18.70
CA HIS A 252 -12.09 -26.50 19.28
C HIS A 252 -10.93 -26.21 20.23
N GLN A 253 -10.64 -24.96 20.53
CA GLN A 253 -9.49 -24.53 21.35
C GLN A 253 -8.14 -25.04 20.81
N ARG A 254 -7.94 -24.97 19.48
CA ARG A 254 -6.77 -25.53 18.80
C ARG A 254 -5.64 -24.52 18.64
N THR A 255 -4.43 -25.07 18.51
CA THR A 255 -3.27 -24.37 18.00
C THR A 255 -3.07 -24.74 16.54
N PHE A 256 -2.94 -23.73 15.65
CA PHE A 256 -2.63 -23.92 14.24
C PHE A 256 -1.23 -23.43 13.92
N ILE A 257 -0.49 -24.25 13.21
CA ILE A 257 0.82 -23.94 12.65
C ILE A 257 0.62 -23.73 11.15
N MET A 258 0.82 -22.50 10.69
CA MET A 258 0.65 -22.11 9.30
C MET A 258 2.03 -21.98 8.65
N GLU A 259 2.34 -22.87 7.71
CA GLU A 259 3.56 -22.74 6.93
C GLU A 259 3.30 -21.89 5.69
N VAL A 260 4.12 -20.84 5.54
CA VAL A 260 4.06 -19.89 4.42
C VAL A 260 5.34 -19.95 3.60
N MET A 261 5.25 -19.58 2.33
CA MET A 261 6.43 -19.45 1.48
C MET A 261 7.39 -18.39 2.03
N GLY A 262 8.61 -18.38 1.55
CA GLY A 262 9.66 -17.49 2.02
C GLY A 262 10.91 -18.26 2.41
N ARG A 263 11.47 -19.01 1.44
CA ARG A 263 12.69 -19.81 1.65
C ARG A 263 13.86 -18.97 2.10
N HIS A 264 13.99 -17.78 1.56
CA HIS A 264 15.11 -16.87 1.80
C HIS A 264 14.70 -15.54 2.45
N CYS A 265 13.39 -15.30 2.60
CA CYS A 265 12.86 -14.07 3.15
C CYS A 265 11.63 -14.31 4.02
N GLY A 266 11.69 -13.85 5.26
CA GLY A 266 10.59 -13.97 6.22
C GLY A 266 9.49 -12.91 6.09
N TYR A 267 9.47 -12.11 5.03
CA TYR A 267 8.54 -11.00 4.86
C TYR A 267 7.08 -11.44 4.95
N LEU A 268 6.68 -12.45 4.17
CA LEU A 268 5.32 -12.99 4.17
C LEU A 268 4.91 -13.49 5.56
N GLY A 269 5.81 -14.19 6.25
CA GLY A 269 5.57 -14.69 7.61
C GLY A 269 5.38 -13.55 8.63
N ILE A 270 6.26 -12.53 8.62
CA ILE A 270 6.21 -11.41 9.56
C ILE A 270 4.98 -10.54 9.33
N VAL A 271 4.72 -10.15 8.08
CA VAL A 271 3.59 -9.28 7.73
C VAL A 271 2.26 -10.01 7.88
N GLY A 272 2.22 -11.32 7.52
CA GLY A 272 1.09 -12.19 7.77
C GLY A 272 0.80 -12.34 9.27
N ALA A 273 1.84 -12.51 10.11
CA ALA A 273 1.69 -12.59 11.55
C ALA A 273 1.11 -11.32 12.18
N LEU A 274 1.56 -10.15 11.71
CA LEU A 274 1.02 -8.86 12.14
C LEU A 274 -0.46 -8.70 11.76
N ALA A 275 -0.82 -9.11 10.54
CA ALA A 275 -2.19 -8.99 10.02
C ALA A 275 -3.16 -10.05 10.58
N ALA A 276 -2.65 -11.17 11.10
CA ALA A 276 -3.44 -12.28 11.62
C ALA A 276 -3.50 -12.35 13.15
N GLU A 277 -2.87 -11.41 13.87
CA GLU A 277 -2.68 -11.52 15.32
C GLU A 277 -1.95 -12.81 15.74
N ALA A 278 -1.04 -13.33 14.91
CA ALA A 278 -0.37 -14.57 15.24
C ALA A 278 0.46 -14.44 16.52
N ASP A 279 0.40 -15.49 17.34
CA ASP A 279 1.08 -15.53 18.65
C ASP A 279 2.58 -15.66 18.49
N PHE A 280 3.04 -16.32 17.42
CA PHE A 280 4.45 -16.49 17.15
C PHE A 280 4.75 -16.58 15.64
N VAL A 281 5.94 -16.07 15.24
CA VAL A 281 6.46 -16.27 13.88
C VAL A 281 7.90 -16.76 13.92
N PHE A 282 8.20 -17.72 13.06
CA PHE A 282 9.56 -18.18 12.76
C PHE A 282 9.94 -17.71 11.36
N CYS A 283 11.05 -16.98 11.27
CA CYS A 283 11.55 -16.42 10.02
C CYS A 283 13.07 -16.52 9.94
N PRO A 284 13.64 -16.58 8.73
CA PRO A 284 15.08 -16.82 8.57
C PRO A 284 15.93 -15.67 9.11
N GLU A 285 15.51 -14.38 8.97
CA GLU A 285 16.30 -13.22 9.37
C GLU A 285 16.30 -12.95 10.88
N SER A 286 15.46 -13.63 11.66
CA SER A 286 15.39 -13.48 13.12
C SER A 286 15.30 -14.82 13.81
N PRO A 287 16.35 -15.66 13.71
CA PRO A 287 16.35 -16.97 14.30
C PRO A 287 16.23 -16.91 15.82
N PRO A 288 15.34 -17.69 16.43
CA PRO A 288 15.14 -17.69 17.84
C PRO A 288 16.34 -18.34 18.57
N PRO A 289 16.56 -18.00 19.86
CA PRO A 289 17.59 -18.68 20.65
C PRO A 289 17.27 -20.16 20.88
N ALA A 290 18.26 -20.95 21.31
CA ALA A 290 18.12 -22.40 21.47
C ALA A 290 16.98 -22.85 22.41
N ASP A 291 16.61 -22.00 23.36
CA ASP A 291 15.51 -22.24 24.31
C ASP A 291 14.11 -21.86 23.76
N TRP A 292 14.00 -21.66 22.45
CA TRP A 292 12.73 -21.29 21.81
C TRP A 292 11.58 -22.28 22.11
N PRO A 293 11.80 -23.61 22.27
CA PRO A 293 10.72 -24.53 22.58
C PRO A 293 10.07 -24.21 23.93
N ASP A 294 10.88 -23.85 24.93
CA ASP A 294 10.38 -23.52 26.26
C ASP A 294 9.69 -22.15 26.28
N LYS A 295 10.25 -21.16 25.57
CA LYS A 295 9.66 -19.85 25.42
C LYS A 295 8.31 -19.89 24.71
N LEU A 296 8.22 -20.66 23.62
CA LEU A 296 6.98 -20.86 22.88
C LEU A 296 5.91 -21.51 23.79
N CYS A 297 6.25 -22.64 24.41
CA CYS A 297 5.32 -23.37 25.28
C CYS A 297 4.88 -22.54 26.49
N LYS A 298 5.80 -21.80 27.12
CA LYS A 298 5.46 -20.88 28.20
C LYS A 298 4.46 -19.81 27.74
N LYS A 299 4.66 -19.20 26.57
CA LYS A 299 3.76 -18.19 26.02
C LYS A 299 2.37 -18.79 25.76
N LEU A 300 2.28 -19.85 24.97
CA LEU A 300 1.01 -20.50 24.64
C LEU A 300 0.26 -21.00 25.88
N GLY A 301 0.97 -21.57 26.87
CA GLY A 301 0.38 -22.02 28.13
C GLY A 301 -0.19 -20.85 28.93
N GLN A 302 0.52 -19.72 29.03
CA GLN A 302 0.02 -18.53 29.70
C GLN A 302 -1.23 -17.95 29.02
N GLU A 303 -1.26 -17.87 27.70
CA GLU A 303 -2.40 -17.36 26.93
C GLU A 303 -3.64 -18.24 27.12
N ARG A 304 -3.47 -19.57 27.17
CA ARG A 304 -4.56 -20.53 27.50
C ARG A 304 -5.10 -20.34 28.92
N LEU A 305 -4.24 -20.16 29.90
CA LEU A 305 -4.65 -19.89 31.28
C LEU A 305 -5.46 -18.60 31.41
N MET A 306 -5.19 -17.63 30.53
CA MET A 306 -5.94 -16.37 30.47
C MET A 306 -7.23 -16.46 29.63
N GLY A 307 -7.62 -17.65 29.18
CA GLY A 307 -8.86 -17.87 28.45
C GLY A 307 -8.75 -17.72 26.93
N GLN A 308 -7.55 -17.55 26.35
CA GLN A 308 -7.38 -17.52 24.90
C GLN A 308 -7.69 -18.91 24.33
N ARG A 309 -8.69 -18.96 23.41
CA ARG A 309 -9.20 -20.23 22.89
C ARG A 309 -8.46 -20.74 21.67
N LEU A 310 -7.74 -19.91 20.97
CA LEU A 310 -6.99 -20.27 19.77
C LEU A 310 -5.57 -19.71 19.84
N ASN A 311 -4.64 -20.42 19.22
CA ASN A 311 -3.29 -19.91 18.97
C ASN A 311 -2.92 -20.14 17.50
N ILE A 312 -2.24 -19.15 16.93
CA ILE A 312 -1.73 -19.19 15.55
C ILE A 312 -0.23 -18.98 15.59
N ILE A 313 0.48 -19.94 15.01
CA ILE A 313 1.93 -19.88 14.80
C ILE A 313 2.17 -19.84 13.31
N ILE A 314 2.94 -18.85 12.84
CA ILE A 314 3.34 -18.78 11.44
C ILE A 314 4.80 -19.20 11.33
N VAL A 315 5.11 -20.03 10.35
CA VAL A 315 6.49 -20.46 10.05
C VAL A 315 6.79 -20.23 8.58
N ALA A 316 7.84 -19.48 8.29
CA ALA A 316 8.33 -19.33 6.93
C ALA A 316 9.09 -20.61 6.53
N GLU A 317 8.92 -21.06 5.28
CA GLU A 317 9.56 -22.28 4.73
C GLU A 317 11.07 -22.36 5.03
N GLY A 318 11.76 -21.23 5.05
CA GLY A 318 13.20 -21.16 5.33
C GLY A 318 13.59 -20.79 6.77
N ALA A 319 12.68 -20.97 7.73
CA ALA A 319 12.98 -20.65 9.13
C ALA A 319 14.09 -21.52 9.72
N LEU A 320 15.03 -20.89 10.42
CA LEU A 320 16.19 -21.52 11.02
C LEU A 320 16.31 -21.16 12.51
N ASP A 321 17.00 -21.99 13.29
CA ASP A 321 17.49 -21.60 14.60
C ASP A 321 18.88 -20.92 14.51
N ARG A 322 19.42 -20.46 15.66
CA ARG A 322 20.74 -19.80 15.66
C ARG A 322 21.92 -20.71 15.32
N ASN A 323 21.71 -22.02 15.36
CA ASN A 323 22.72 -22.99 14.95
C ASN A 323 22.70 -23.23 13.42
N GLY A 324 21.63 -22.80 12.76
CA GLY A 324 21.39 -23.02 11.32
C GLY A 324 20.52 -24.24 11.04
N GLU A 325 19.95 -24.88 12.09
CA GLU A 325 19.06 -26.00 11.95
C GLU A 325 17.65 -25.57 11.54
N PRO A 326 17.01 -26.25 10.57
CA PRO A 326 15.66 -25.94 10.14
C PRO A 326 14.64 -26.02 11.28
N ILE A 327 13.74 -25.02 11.31
CA ILE A 327 12.55 -25.05 12.15
C ILE A 327 11.35 -25.27 11.25
N THR A 328 10.90 -26.53 11.14
CA THR A 328 9.77 -26.93 10.31
C THR A 328 8.46 -26.91 11.10
N ALA A 329 7.33 -26.90 10.39
CA ALA A 329 6.01 -26.99 11.01
C ALA A 329 5.87 -28.28 11.86
N GLU A 330 6.44 -29.41 11.40
CA GLU A 330 6.43 -30.68 12.14
C GLU A 330 7.24 -30.61 13.43
N LYS A 331 8.41 -29.94 13.41
CA LYS A 331 9.24 -29.76 14.62
C LYS A 331 8.50 -28.92 15.67
N ILE A 332 7.83 -27.86 15.24
CA ILE A 332 7.01 -27.03 16.13
C ILE A 332 5.83 -27.82 16.68
N HIS A 333 5.13 -28.55 15.82
CA HIS A 333 4.00 -29.42 16.21
C HIS A 333 4.40 -30.40 17.30
N LYS A 334 5.51 -31.11 17.08
CA LYS A 334 6.04 -32.06 18.06
C LYS A 334 6.29 -31.39 19.41
N VAL A 335 6.95 -30.26 19.44
CA VAL A 335 7.24 -29.50 20.66
C VAL A 335 5.95 -29.09 21.41
N VAL A 336 4.93 -28.58 20.69
CA VAL A 336 3.69 -28.11 21.31
C VAL A 336 2.87 -29.29 21.86
N VAL A 337 2.76 -30.37 21.10
CA VAL A 337 2.02 -31.56 21.52
C VAL A 337 2.69 -32.25 22.71
N GLU A 338 4.01 -32.48 22.68
CA GLU A 338 4.73 -33.17 23.75
C GLU A 338 4.77 -32.39 25.07
N LYS A 339 4.97 -31.04 24.99
CA LYS A 339 5.14 -30.24 26.21
C LYS A 339 3.83 -29.66 26.77
N LEU A 340 2.84 -29.37 25.91
CA LEU A 340 1.58 -28.72 26.33
C LEU A 340 0.34 -29.61 26.20
N GLN A 341 0.44 -30.73 25.50
CA GLN A 341 -0.67 -31.65 25.20
C GLN A 341 -1.88 -30.92 24.52
N GLN A 342 -1.58 -29.87 23.76
CA GLN A 342 -2.59 -29.10 23.03
C GLN A 342 -2.93 -29.77 21.70
N ASP A 343 -4.22 -29.78 21.35
CA ASP A 343 -4.66 -30.19 19.99
C ASP A 343 -4.09 -29.22 18.96
N THR A 344 -3.09 -29.67 18.21
CA THR A 344 -2.32 -28.86 17.28
C THR A 344 -2.47 -29.40 15.86
N ARG A 345 -2.64 -28.50 14.90
CA ARG A 345 -2.78 -28.83 13.47
C ARG A 345 -1.78 -28.03 12.64
N ILE A 346 -1.32 -28.67 11.56
CA ILE A 346 -0.44 -28.04 10.56
C ILE A 346 -1.25 -27.74 9.31
N THR A 347 -1.04 -26.56 8.73
CA THR A 347 -1.55 -26.17 7.41
C THR A 347 -0.41 -25.59 6.59
N VAL A 348 -0.05 -26.28 5.50
CA VAL A 348 0.96 -25.80 4.56
C VAL A 348 0.26 -25.13 3.39
N LEU A 349 0.44 -23.83 3.21
CA LEU A 349 -0.25 -23.09 2.15
C LEU A 349 0.37 -23.36 0.75
N GLY A 350 1.69 -23.52 0.68
CA GLY A 350 2.37 -23.86 -0.58
C GLY A 350 2.01 -22.91 -1.72
N HIS A 351 1.81 -23.46 -2.92
CA HIS A 351 1.59 -22.71 -4.15
C HIS A 351 0.25 -21.94 -4.24
N VAL A 352 -0.70 -22.18 -3.31
CA VAL A 352 -1.92 -21.36 -3.23
C VAL A 352 -1.57 -19.88 -3.09
N GLN A 353 -0.45 -19.55 -2.45
CA GLN A 353 0.05 -18.19 -2.28
C GLN A 353 0.45 -17.52 -3.61
N ARG A 354 0.79 -18.29 -4.65
CA ARG A 354 1.11 -17.77 -5.99
C ARG A 354 -0.12 -17.64 -6.90
N GLY A 355 -1.22 -18.26 -6.52
CA GLY A 355 -2.41 -18.38 -7.35
C GLY A 355 -3.44 -17.28 -7.15
N GLY A 356 -4.47 -17.33 -7.97
CA GLY A 356 -5.61 -16.43 -7.92
C GLY A 356 -5.38 -15.08 -8.62
N ASN A 357 -6.39 -14.23 -8.54
CA ASN A 357 -6.34 -12.90 -9.15
C ASN A 357 -5.39 -11.99 -8.35
N PRO A 358 -4.69 -11.07 -9.02
CA PRO A 358 -3.89 -10.05 -8.35
C PRO A 358 -4.78 -9.09 -7.56
N SER A 359 -4.27 -8.61 -6.42
CA SER A 359 -4.86 -7.52 -5.64
C SER A 359 -4.89 -6.22 -6.45
N ALA A 360 -5.70 -5.27 -6.00
CA ALA A 360 -5.73 -3.94 -6.61
C ALA A 360 -4.34 -3.27 -6.57
N PHE A 361 -3.63 -3.42 -5.46
CA PHE A 361 -2.28 -2.89 -5.30
C PHE A 361 -1.31 -3.46 -6.34
N ASP A 362 -1.22 -4.79 -6.50
CA ASP A 362 -0.30 -5.42 -7.46
C ASP A 362 -0.64 -5.06 -8.91
N ARG A 363 -1.92 -4.84 -9.23
CA ARG A 363 -2.33 -4.35 -10.56
C ARG A 363 -1.87 -2.92 -10.81
N VAL A 364 -2.07 -2.02 -9.84
CA VAL A 364 -1.61 -0.63 -9.93
C VAL A 364 -0.09 -0.57 -9.99
N LEU A 365 0.59 -1.35 -9.13
CA LEU A 365 2.06 -1.46 -9.11
C LEU A 365 2.58 -1.94 -10.46
N GLY A 366 2.03 -3.03 -11.01
CA GLY A 366 2.40 -3.54 -12.32
C GLY A 366 2.20 -2.52 -13.44
N CYS A 367 1.08 -1.77 -13.43
CA CYS A 367 0.82 -0.72 -14.40
C CYS A 367 1.85 0.41 -14.32
N ARG A 368 2.16 0.88 -13.11
CA ARG A 368 3.14 1.96 -12.89
C ARG A 368 4.54 1.52 -13.29
N MET A 369 5.00 0.39 -12.75
CA MET A 369 6.34 -0.12 -13.02
C MET A 369 6.54 -0.44 -14.51
N GLY A 370 5.52 -1.03 -15.15
CA GLY A 370 5.58 -1.35 -16.58
C GLY A 370 5.68 -0.12 -17.49
N ALA A 371 4.90 0.93 -17.20
CA ALA A 371 4.99 2.19 -17.93
C ALA A 371 6.37 2.86 -17.73
N GLU A 372 6.83 2.90 -16.48
CA GLU A 372 8.11 3.52 -16.12
C GLU A 372 9.32 2.77 -16.74
N ALA A 373 9.24 1.44 -16.83
CA ALA A 373 10.27 0.65 -17.51
C ALA A 373 10.40 1.02 -19.00
N VAL A 374 9.26 1.24 -19.67
CA VAL A 374 9.28 1.68 -21.08
C VAL A 374 9.90 3.07 -21.19
N MET A 375 9.57 3.98 -20.24
CA MET A 375 10.16 5.31 -20.22
C MET A 375 11.67 5.26 -20.02
N ALA A 376 12.15 4.44 -19.06
CA ALA A 376 13.58 4.25 -18.82
C ALA A 376 14.32 3.77 -20.08
N LEU A 377 13.71 2.86 -20.86
CA LEU A 377 14.29 2.36 -22.10
C LEU A 377 14.30 3.41 -23.23
N MET A 378 13.25 4.24 -23.31
CA MET A 378 13.17 5.26 -24.36
C MET A 378 14.13 6.43 -24.13
N GLU A 379 14.49 6.70 -22.91
CA GLU A 379 15.45 7.73 -22.51
C GLU A 379 16.89 7.24 -22.45
N ALA A 380 17.09 5.92 -22.52
CA ALA A 380 18.40 5.31 -22.42
C ALA A 380 19.35 5.82 -23.53
N LYS A 381 20.57 6.14 -23.13
CA LYS A 381 21.72 6.50 -23.97
C LYS A 381 22.62 5.29 -24.16
N PRO A 382 23.57 5.31 -25.10
CA PRO A 382 24.47 4.19 -25.33
C PRO A 382 25.21 3.67 -24.08
N ASP A 383 25.58 4.57 -23.18
CA ASP A 383 26.30 4.31 -21.93
C ASP A 383 25.37 4.02 -20.73
N THR A 384 24.07 4.07 -20.93
CA THR A 384 23.11 3.85 -19.81
C THR A 384 23.19 2.42 -19.29
N GLU A 385 23.43 2.28 -17.99
CA GLU A 385 23.42 0.98 -17.30
C GLU A 385 22.02 0.36 -17.29
N ALA A 386 21.97 -0.96 -17.13
CA ALA A 386 20.69 -1.64 -16.88
C ALA A 386 20.09 -1.17 -15.57
N CYS A 387 18.81 -0.83 -15.58
CA CYS A 387 18.11 -0.39 -14.37
C CYS A 387 17.03 -1.39 -13.96
N VAL A 388 16.66 -1.34 -12.70
CA VAL A 388 15.45 -1.94 -12.17
C VAL A 388 14.50 -0.84 -11.73
N VAL A 389 13.23 -0.94 -12.13
CA VAL A 389 12.18 -0.01 -11.69
C VAL A 389 11.59 -0.55 -10.41
N THR A 390 11.63 0.23 -9.35
CA THR A 390 11.28 -0.16 -7.98
C THR A 390 10.33 0.84 -7.34
N LEU A 391 9.74 0.42 -6.24
CA LEU A 391 8.87 1.25 -5.41
C LEU A 391 9.66 1.76 -4.20
N ASN A 392 9.70 3.07 -4.01
CA ASN A 392 10.23 3.73 -2.82
C ASN A 392 9.12 4.60 -2.20
N GLY A 393 8.53 4.12 -1.09
CA GLY A 393 7.33 4.71 -0.52
C GLY A 393 6.17 4.65 -1.50
N ASN A 394 5.84 5.80 -2.09
CA ASN A 394 4.76 5.94 -3.07
C ASN A 394 5.26 6.43 -4.44
N GLN A 395 6.55 6.32 -4.71
CA GLN A 395 7.18 6.76 -5.97
C GLN A 395 7.79 5.58 -6.71
N ALA A 396 7.67 5.60 -8.05
CA ALA A 396 8.44 4.74 -8.92
C ALA A 396 9.84 5.34 -9.09
N VAL A 397 10.88 4.56 -8.84
CA VAL A 397 12.28 4.99 -8.94
C VAL A 397 13.08 4.01 -9.78
N ARG A 398 14.12 4.48 -10.43
CA ARG A 398 15.04 3.67 -11.24
C ARG A 398 16.35 3.49 -10.48
N LEU A 399 16.72 2.27 -10.18
CA LEU A 399 17.97 1.95 -9.50
C LEU A 399 18.91 1.16 -10.42
N PRO A 400 20.23 1.25 -10.24
CA PRO A 400 21.18 0.40 -10.95
C PRO A 400 20.90 -1.07 -10.67
N LEU A 401 20.65 -1.87 -11.72
CA LEU A 401 20.24 -3.26 -11.58
C LEU A 401 21.25 -4.09 -10.79
N MET A 402 22.52 -4.00 -11.15
CA MET A 402 23.56 -4.83 -10.53
C MET A 402 23.84 -4.47 -9.08
N GLU A 403 23.62 -3.22 -8.69
CA GLU A 403 23.73 -2.82 -7.28
C GLU A 403 22.65 -3.52 -6.44
N CYS A 404 21.41 -3.50 -6.92
CA CYS A 404 20.29 -4.19 -6.23
C CYS A 404 20.53 -5.70 -6.15
N VAL A 405 21.02 -6.32 -7.22
CA VAL A 405 21.40 -7.75 -7.25
C VAL A 405 22.54 -8.04 -6.27
N ARG A 406 23.56 -7.19 -6.22
CA ARG A 406 24.68 -7.34 -5.28
C ARG A 406 24.21 -7.29 -3.83
N ARG A 407 23.32 -6.33 -3.50
CA ARG A 407 22.71 -6.23 -2.16
C ARG A 407 21.88 -7.47 -1.82
N THR A 408 21.07 -7.94 -2.77
CA THR A 408 20.26 -9.16 -2.59
C THR A 408 21.13 -10.39 -2.32
N LYS A 409 22.21 -10.58 -3.07
CA LYS A 409 23.20 -11.64 -2.80
C LYS A 409 23.94 -11.43 -1.46
N GLY A 410 24.17 -10.16 -1.08
CA GLY A 410 24.73 -9.78 0.21
C GLY A 410 23.90 -10.25 1.40
N VAL A 411 22.56 -10.27 1.28
CA VAL A 411 21.68 -10.84 2.31
C VAL A 411 21.95 -12.32 2.52
N ALA A 412 22.02 -13.09 1.44
CA ALA A 412 22.29 -14.54 1.52
C ALA A 412 23.65 -14.81 2.21
N LYS A 413 24.68 -14.01 1.88
CA LYS A 413 25.97 -14.09 2.54
C LYS A 413 25.91 -13.72 4.02
N ALA A 414 25.24 -12.60 4.37
CA ALA A 414 25.07 -12.19 5.75
C ALA A 414 24.32 -13.25 6.59
N MET A 415 23.33 -13.92 5.98
CA MET A 415 22.62 -15.06 6.59
C MET A 415 23.55 -16.24 6.84
N ALA A 416 24.36 -16.63 5.85
CA ALA A 416 25.34 -17.70 5.98
C ALA A 416 26.41 -17.41 7.05
N ASP A 417 26.85 -16.16 7.13
CA ASP A 417 27.82 -15.66 8.14
C ASP A 417 27.16 -15.45 9.52
N LYS A 418 25.86 -15.75 9.67
CA LYS A 418 25.06 -15.54 10.90
C LYS A 418 25.04 -14.07 11.40
N ASN A 419 25.23 -13.14 10.49
CA ASN A 419 25.12 -11.70 10.74
C ASN A 419 23.69 -11.20 10.45
N TRP A 420 22.77 -11.55 11.35
CA TRP A 420 21.34 -11.29 11.22
C TRP A 420 21.01 -9.79 11.13
N ASN A 421 21.76 -8.96 11.86
CA ASN A 421 21.55 -7.51 11.83
C ASN A 421 21.86 -6.93 10.45
N LEU A 422 22.98 -7.34 9.84
CA LEU A 422 23.33 -6.93 8.48
C LEU A 422 22.30 -7.44 7.46
N ALA A 423 21.82 -8.68 7.62
CA ALA A 423 20.78 -9.23 6.74
C ALA A 423 19.49 -8.37 6.79
N VAL A 424 19.02 -8.01 7.98
CA VAL A 424 17.84 -7.15 8.18
C VAL A 424 18.10 -5.74 7.62
N GLN A 425 19.27 -5.16 7.81
CA GLN A 425 19.64 -3.86 7.26
C GLN A 425 19.62 -3.85 5.73
N LEU A 426 20.19 -4.87 5.09
CA LEU A 426 20.22 -5.02 3.63
C LEU A 426 18.81 -5.22 3.04
N ARG A 427 17.88 -5.85 3.77
CA ARG A 427 16.46 -5.98 3.38
C ARG A 427 15.75 -4.63 3.29
N GLY A 428 16.27 -3.61 3.97
CA GLY A 428 15.75 -2.26 3.94
C GLY A 428 14.82 -1.91 5.11
N LYS A 429 14.52 -0.61 5.19
CA LYS A 429 13.76 0.00 6.31
C LYS A 429 12.36 -0.58 6.49
N GLY A 430 11.67 -0.90 5.41
CA GLY A 430 10.32 -1.49 5.46
C GLY A 430 10.30 -2.85 6.18
N PHE A 431 11.25 -3.73 5.84
CA PHE A 431 11.42 -5.03 6.49
C PHE A 431 11.80 -4.87 7.97
N ALA A 432 12.79 -4.03 8.27
CA ALA A 432 13.26 -3.79 9.64
C ALA A 432 12.12 -3.30 10.55
N ARG A 433 11.33 -2.33 10.10
CA ARG A 433 10.17 -1.81 10.86
C ARG A 433 9.09 -2.87 11.09
N ASN A 434 8.80 -3.72 10.11
CA ASN A 434 7.85 -4.82 10.29
C ASN A 434 8.34 -5.79 11.37
N LEU A 435 9.61 -6.16 11.32
CA LEU A 435 10.23 -7.06 12.30
C LEU A 435 10.27 -6.44 13.70
N GLU A 436 10.58 -5.15 13.83
CA GLU A 436 10.56 -4.43 15.11
C GLU A 436 9.15 -4.34 15.67
N THR A 437 8.16 -3.98 14.86
CA THR A 437 6.75 -3.95 15.27
C THR A 437 6.30 -5.33 15.75
N TYR A 438 6.65 -6.38 15.02
CA TYR A 438 6.36 -7.75 15.44
C TYR A 438 7.01 -8.07 16.80
N LYS A 439 8.32 -7.81 16.93
CA LYS A 439 9.05 -8.04 18.19
C LYS A 439 8.46 -7.27 19.37
N MET A 440 8.00 -6.05 19.15
CA MET A 440 7.34 -5.24 20.17
C MET A 440 5.99 -5.86 20.56
N LEU A 441 5.13 -6.16 19.61
CA LEU A 441 3.80 -6.71 19.87
C LEU A 441 3.86 -8.09 20.53
N THR A 442 4.82 -8.92 20.18
CA THR A 442 5.01 -10.25 20.82
C THR A 442 5.51 -10.17 22.26
N ARG A 443 6.10 -9.05 22.68
CA ARG A 443 6.47 -8.80 24.07
C ARG A 443 5.28 -8.42 24.94
N LEU A 444 4.21 -7.92 24.33
CA LEU A 444 2.99 -7.56 25.04
C LEU A 444 2.39 -8.80 25.70
N LYS A 445 2.05 -8.67 26.98
CA LYS A 445 1.44 -9.72 27.78
C LYS A 445 0.23 -9.17 28.49
N ALA A 446 -0.81 -9.97 28.62
CA ALA A 446 -1.91 -9.64 29.49
C ALA A 446 -1.43 -9.59 30.95
N PRO A 447 -1.96 -8.67 31.76
CA PRO A 447 -1.66 -8.62 33.18
C PRO A 447 -2.11 -9.92 33.84
N ILE A 448 -1.23 -10.54 34.63
CA ILE A 448 -1.60 -11.70 35.46
C ILE A 448 -2.30 -11.12 36.67
N GLU A 449 -3.62 -11.36 36.78
CA GLU A 449 -4.33 -11.12 38.04
C GLU A 449 -3.73 -12.07 39.08
N CYS A 450 -2.97 -11.55 40.02
CA CYS A 450 -2.63 -12.29 41.24
C CYS A 450 -3.91 -12.38 42.08
N THR A 451 -4.73 -13.41 41.82
CA THR A 451 -5.77 -13.80 42.73
C THR A 451 -5.13 -14.39 43.98
N HIS A 452 -4.83 -13.56 44.98
CA HIS A 452 -4.73 -14.07 46.31
C HIS A 452 -6.14 -14.39 46.80
N PRO A 453 -6.47 -15.63 47.08
CA PRO A 453 -7.71 -15.94 47.81
C PRO A 453 -7.45 -15.62 49.27
N LYS A 454 -8.09 -14.61 49.82
CA LYS A 454 -8.68 -14.67 51.15
C LYS A 454 -9.03 -13.29 51.73
N GLU A 455 -10.26 -13.17 52.11
CA GLU A 455 -10.83 -12.50 53.29
C GLU A 455 -10.75 -10.96 53.34
N SER A 456 -11.79 -10.30 52.84
CA SER A 456 -12.54 -9.36 53.65
C SER A 456 -13.72 -8.82 52.88
N ASN A 457 -14.89 -8.82 53.53
CA ASN A 457 -16.13 -8.19 53.12
C ASN A 457 -15.94 -6.66 53.11
N SER A 458 -15.62 -6.10 51.96
CA SER A 458 -15.69 -4.65 51.72
C SER A 458 -16.03 -4.37 50.26
N PRO A 459 -17.02 -3.52 49.95
CA PRO A 459 -17.51 -3.30 48.59
C PRO A 459 -16.69 -2.24 47.81
N THR A 460 -15.46 -1.93 48.19
CA THR A 460 -14.57 -1.01 47.41
C THR A 460 -13.29 -1.69 47.09
N LEU A 461 -13.33 -2.56 46.07
CA LEU A 461 -12.13 -3.15 45.49
C LEU A 461 -11.67 -2.31 44.29
N THR A 462 -10.81 -1.34 44.52
CA THR A 462 -9.85 -0.86 43.52
C THR A 462 -8.83 -1.98 43.33
N LYS A 463 -9.04 -2.80 42.29
CA LYS A 463 -8.01 -3.79 41.89
C LYS A 463 -6.77 -3.05 41.42
N GLN A 464 -5.71 -3.02 42.26
CA GLN A 464 -4.39 -2.54 41.86
C GLN A 464 -3.74 -3.56 40.95
N PHE A 465 -3.61 -3.19 39.65
CA PHE A 465 -2.82 -3.95 38.70
C PHE A 465 -1.34 -3.51 38.86
N THR A 466 -0.51 -4.36 39.40
CA THR A 466 0.95 -4.16 39.42
C THR A 466 1.57 -4.84 38.21
N LEU A 467 1.97 -4.07 37.20
CA LEU A 467 2.78 -4.51 36.07
C LEU A 467 4.22 -4.04 36.25
N TYR A 468 5.16 -4.96 36.21
CA TYR A 468 6.59 -4.78 36.02
C TYR A 468 7.15 -3.37 36.36
N GLY A 469 7.13 -2.99 37.63
CA GLY A 469 8.07 -1.99 38.19
C GLY A 469 7.94 -0.53 37.75
N GLN A 470 6.96 -0.13 36.94
CA GLN A 470 6.70 1.27 36.59
C GLN A 470 5.22 1.59 36.79
N SER A 471 4.92 2.36 37.80
CA SER A 471 3.60 2.93 38.05
C SER A 471 3.35 4.12 37.12
N CYS A 472 2.85 3.87 35.93
CA CYS A 472 2.22 4.90 35.11
C CYS A 472 0.78 4.50 34.90
N HIS A 473 -0.16 5.12 35.62
CA HIS A 473 -1.58 4.83 35.57
C HIS A 473 -2.32 6.03 35.02
N TYR A 474 -2.26 6.17 33.69
CA TYR A 474 -3.10 7.14 33.00
C TYR A 474 -4.40 6.52 32.55
N THR A 475 -5.43 7.33 32.44
CA THR A 475 -6.72 6.95 31.87
C THR A 475 -6.86 7.57 30.48
N LEU A 476 -6.93 6.71 29.45
CA LEU A 476 -7.05 7.14 28.06
C LEU A 476 -8.42 6.79 27.48
N GLY A 477 -8.93 7.66 26.62
CA GLY A 477 -10.14 7.42 25.84
C GLY A 477 -9.85 7.08 24.39
N VAL A 478 -10.64 6.21 23.77
CA VAL A 478 -10.63 6.00 22.33
C VAL A 478 -12.05 6.10 21.77
N ILE A 479 -12.22 6.84 20.67
CA ILE A 479 -13.51 7.14 20.07
C ILE A 479 -13.47 6.99 18.56
N HIS A 480 -14.54 6.44 17.97
CA HIS A 480 -14.74 6.40 16.52
C HIS A 480 -15.61 7.57 16.06
N ILE A 481 -15.18 8.31 15.03
CA ILE A 481 -15.93 9.44 14.48
C ILE A 481 -15.90 9.43 12.95
N GLY A 482 -17.07 9.46 12.33
CA GLY A 482 -17.21 9.42 10.88
C GLY A 482 -17.87 8.12 10.40
N SER A 483 -17.64 7.75 9.15
CA SER A 483 -18.12 6.48 8.60
C SER A 483 -17.27 5.31 9.08
N PRO A 484 -17.86 4.13 9.27
CA PRO A 484 -17.07 2.94 9.56
C PRO A 484 -16.16 2.59 8.39
N SER A 485 -14.98 2.10 8.68
CA SER A 485 -14.01 1.63 7.67
C SER A 485 -13.18 0.46 8.21
N CYS A 486 -12.70 -0.39 7.31
CA CYS A 486 -11.88 -1.53 7.67
C CYS A 486 -10.52 -1.09 8.26
N GLY A 487 -10.03 -1.80 9.29
CA GLY A 487 -8.79 -1.46 9.99
C GLY A 487 -8.97 -0.59 11.25
N MET A 488 -10.13 0.07 11.45
CA MET A 488 -10.40 0.83 12.68
C MET A 488 -10.27 -0.04 13.94
N ASN A 489 -10.81 -1.24 13.90
CA ASN A 489 -10.79 -2.17 15.03
C ASN A 489 -9.36 -2.69 15.30
N ALA A 490 -8.55 -2.89 14.27
CA ALA A 490 -7.14 -3.24 14.42
C ALA A 490 -6.32 -2.14 15.13
N ALA A 491 -6.60 -0.88 14.79
CA ALA A 491 -5.99 0.27 15.46
C ALA A 491 -6.37 0.34 16.94
N VAL A 492 -7.66 0.21 17.27
CA VAL A 492 -8.14 0.21 18.65
C VAL A 492 -7.54 -0.95 19.45
N ARG A 493 -7.52 -2.17 18.89
CA ARG A 493 -6.92 -3.31 19.57
C ARG A 493 -5.45 -3.10 19.89
N SER A 494 -4.68 -2.66 18.92
CA SER A 494 -3.26 -2.37 19.13
C SER A 494 -3.05 -1.29 20.18
N PHE A 495 -3.83 -0.22 20.11
CA PHE A 495 -3.81 0.86 21.12
C PHE A 495 -4.11 0.32 22.51
N VAL A 496 -5.22 -0.40 22.68
CA VAL A 496 -5.66 -0.94 23.98
C VAL A 496 -4.61 -1.86 24.58
N ARG A 497 -4.09 -2.83 23.81
CA ARG A 497 -3.11 -3.79 24.32
C ARG A 497 -1.78 -3.14 24.72
N ASN A 498 -1.32 -2.14 23.96
CA ASN A 498 -0.13 -1.39 24.32
C ASN A 498 -0.33 -0.54 25.59
N CYS A 499 -1.47 0.13 25.74
CA CYS A 499 -1.81 0.88 26.95
C CYS A 499 -1.90 -0.02 28.18
N ILE A 500 -2.62 -1.16 28.08
CA ILE A 500 -2.75 -2.13 29.19
C ILE A 500 -1.37 -2.67 29.60
N TYR A 501 -0.51 -2.98 28.62
CA TYR A 501 0.85 -3.44 28.90
C TYR A 501 1.69 -2.41 29.69
N ARG A 502 1.41 -1.11 29.47
CA ARG A 502 2.04 -0.01 30.25
C ARG A 502 1.43 0.21 31.62
N GLY A 503 0.29 -0.41 31.92
CA GLY A 503 -0.46 -0.21 33.15
C GLY A 503 -1.53 0.89 33.06
N ASP A 504 -1.85 1.38 31.86
CA ASP A 504 -2.86 2.41 31.67
C ASP A 504 -4.26 1.81 31.56
N LYS A 505 -5.28 2.59 31.91
CA LYS A 505 -6.70 2.27 31.72
C LYS A 505 -7.16 2.83 30.37
N VAL A 506 -7.99 2.06 29.65
CA VAL A 506 -8.54 2.52 28.37
C VAL A 506 -10.06 2.41 28.38
N TYR A 507 -10.73 3.54 28.14
CA TYR A 507 -12.16 3.58 27.91
C TYR A 507 -12.45 3.68 26.41
N GLY A 508 -13.23 2.72 25.89
CA GLY A 508 -13.86 2.82 24.59
C GLY A 508 -15.14 3.66 24.69
N ILE A 509 -15.21 4.75 23.94
CA ILE A 509 -16.37 5.61 23.88
C ILE A 509 -17.26 5.11 22.76
N CYS A 510 -18.42 4.55 23.12
CA CYS A 510 -19.34 3.94 22.17
C CYS A 510 -20.21 4.99 21.46
N ASP A 511 -20.62 4.71 20.21
CA ASP A 511 -21.54 5.55 19.41
C ASP A 511 -21.05 6.99 19.13
N GLY A 512 -19.74 7.21 19.09
CA GLY A 512 -19.14 8.49 18.73
C GLY A 512 -19.49 9.63 19.69
N ILE A 513 -19.69 10.84 19.17
CA ILE A 513 -19.99 12.04 19.97
C ILE A 513 -21.26 11.89 20.82
N LEU A 514 -22.26 11.18 20.30
CA LEU A 514 -23.48 10.95 21.09
C LEU A 514 -23.19 10.14 22.36
N GLY A 515 -22.38 9.09 22.26
CA GLY A 515 -21.98 8.30 23.41
C GLY A 515 -21.06 9.04 24.37
N LEU A 516 -20.17 9.89 23.85
CA LEU A 516 -19.34 10.77 24.66
C LEU A 516 -20.20 11.71 25.51
N MET A 517 -21.25 12.32 24.95
CA MET A 517 -22.21 13.17 25.68
C MET A 517 -23.03 12.39 26.70
N THR A 518 -23.53 11.22 26.33
CA THR A 518 -24.45 10.45 27.17
C THR A 518 -23.76 9.53 28.17
N GLY A 519 -22.42 9.52 28.22
CA GLY A 519 -21.65 8.72 29.18
C GLY A 519 -21.56 7.23 28.80
N LYS A 520 -21.63 6.87 27.52
CA LYS A 520 -21.49 5.48 27.06
C LYS A 520 -20.01 5.07 26.98
N PHE A 521 -19.37 4.98 28.11
CA PHE A 521 -17.98 4.56 28.25
C PHE A 521 -17.92 3.09 28.63
N LYS A 522 -17.05 2.34 28.00
CA LYS A 522 -16.78 0.94 28.29
C LYS A 522 -15.32 0.76 28.60
N LEU A 523 -14.98 0.25 29.77
CA LEU A 523 -13.62 -0.15 30.08
C LEU A 523 -13.23 -1.30 29.16
N LEU A 524 -12.12 -1.12 28.40
CA LEU A 524 -11.60 -2.12 27.48
C LEU A 524 -10.52 -2.95 28.17
N ASP A 525 -10.68 -4.25 28.15
CA ASP A 525 -9.70 -5.19 28.63
C ASP A 525 -9.03 -6.00 27.49
N TRP A 526 -8.04 -6.79 27.85
CA TRP A 526 -7.28 -7.60 26.91
C TRP A 526 -8.12 -8.64 26.15
N PRO A 527 -8.97 -9.43 26.79
CA PRO A 527 -9.85 -10.39 26.12
C PRO A 527 -10.88 -9.74 25.20
N PHE A 528 -11.42 -8.60 25.59
CA PHE A 528 -12.48 -7.93 24.84
C PHE A 528 -12.08 -7.53 23.42
N VAL A 529 -10.83 -7.13 23.23
CA VAL A 529 -10.31 -6.73 21.91
C VAL A 529 -9.70 -7.89 21.11
N THR A 530 -9.80 -9.13 21.60
CA THR A 530 -9.30 -10.32 20.90
C THR A 530 -10.14 -10.59 19.64
N GLY A 531 -9.50 -10.84 18.50
CA GLY A 531 -10.17 -11.09 17.23
C GLY A 531 -10.64 -9.82 16.50
N TRP A 532 -10.35 -8.63 17.02
CA TRP A 532 -10.79 -7.38 16.41
C TRP A 532 -10.09 -7.05 15.10
N VAL A 533 -8.89 -7.59 14.86
CA VAL A 533 -8.10 -7.30 13.66
C VAL A 533 -8.82 -7.74 12.37
N SER A 534 -9.50 -8.88 12.42
CA SER A 534 -10.23 -9.43 11.26
C SER A 534 -11.62 -8.83 11.05
N GLN A 535 -12.11 -8.00 12.01
CA GLN A 535 -13.45 -7.45 11.96
C GLN A 535 -13.46 -6.10 11.24
N GLY A 536 -14.30 -5.99 10.22
CA GLY A 536 -14.61 -4.71 9.58
C GLY A 536 -15.56 -3.85 10.40
N GLY A 537 -15.89 -2.70 9.87
CA GLY A 537 -16.77 -1.74 10.54
C GLY A 537 -16.12 -1.08 11.75
N ALA A 538 -16.94 -0.68 12.73
CA ALA A 538 -16.52 0.01 13.94
C ALA A 538 -17.19 -0.61 15.16
N LEU A 539 -16.51 -1.48 15.89
CA LEU A 539 -17.06 -2.26 17.01
C LEU A 539 -17.45 -1.39 18.21
N LEU A 540 -16.85 -0.22 18.38
CA LEU A 540 -17.31 0.77 19.37
C LEU A 540 -18.55 1.55 18.91
N GLY A 541 -19.02 1.33 17.68
CA GLY A 541 -20.02 2.20 17.06
C GLY A 541 -19.42 3.55 16.65
N THR A 542 -20.07 4.26 15.76
CA THR A 542 -19.62 5.56 15.27
C THR A 542 -20.80 6.45 14.88
N LYS A 543 -20.58 7.75 14.82
CA LYS A 543 -21.49 8.77 14.28
C LYS A 543 -20.72 9.78 13.45
N ARG A 544 -21.37 10.31 12.39
CA ARG A 544 -20.74 11.27 11.49
C ARG A 544 -20.73 12.72 12.00
N ALA A 545 -21.72 13.08 12.83
CA ALA A 545 -21.85 14.48 13.25
C ALA A 545 -20.70 14.89 14.18
N PRO A 546 -19.90 15.92 13.79
CA PRO A 546 -18.96 16.54 14.73
C PRO A 546 -19.71 17.27 15.85
N PRO A 547 -19.08 17.51 17.02
CA PRO A 547 -19.73 18.19 18.13
C PRO A 547 -20.05 19.65 17.78
N LYS A 548 -21.22 20.10 18.24
CA LYS A 548 -21.61 21.49 18.18
C LYS A 548 -21.10 22.24 19.42
N GLU A 549 -20.97 23.56 19.33
CA GLU A 549 -20.44 24.39 20.43
C GLU A 549 -21.27 24.25 21.73
N GLU A 550 -22.59 24.14 21.62
CA GLU A 550 -23.53 23.94 22.74
C GLU A 550 -23.33 22.62 23.50
N GLN A 551 -22.72 21.62 22.86
CA GLN A 551 -22.49 20.27 23.40
C GLN A 551 -21.17 20.17 24.17
N LEU A 552 -20.24 21.12 24.01
CA LEU A 552 -18.90 21.07 24.57
C LEU A 552 -18.90 21.03 26.11
N THR A 553 -19.82 21.75 26.76
CA THR A 553 -19.94 21.74 28.21
C THR A 553 -20.26 20.34 28.74
N GLN A 554 -21.20 19.64 28.09
CA GLN A 554 -21.57 18.28 28.47
C GLN A 554 -20.44 17.30 28.22
N ILE A 555 -19.70 17.44 27.08
CA ILE A 555 -18.53 16.64 26.76
C ILE A 555 -17.43 16.85 27.80
N ALA A 556 -17.11 18.10 28.16
CA ALA A 556 -16.13 18.42 29.19
C ALA A 556 -16.48 17.76 30.53
N GLN A 557 -17.76 17.85 30.94
CA GLN A 557 -18.21 17.19 32.17
C GLN A 557 -17.98 15.67 32.15
N ARG A 558 -18.22 14.99 30.99
CA ARG A 558 -17.98 13.55 30.86
C ARG A 558 -16.50 13.20 30.87
N LEU A 559 -15.65 13.97 30.20
CA LEU A 559 -14.19 13.78 30.25
C LEU A 559 -13.68 13.86 31.68
N LYS A 560 -14.19 14.81 32.48
CA LYS A 560 -13.88 14.97 33.91
C LYS A 560 -14.37 13.80 34.76
N GLU A 561 -15.64 13.37 34.55
CA GLU A 561 -16.26 12.26 35.28
C GLU A 561 -15.49 10.94 35.13
N TYR A 562 -14.98 10.66 33.93
CA TYR A 562 -14.21 9.46 33.63
C TYR A 562 -12.68 9.66 33.73
N GLU A 563 -12.25 10.83 34.21
CA GLU A 563 -10.82 11.19 34.42
C GLU A 563 -9.97 10.97 33.15
N ILE A 564 -10.49 11.29 31.98
CA ILE A 564 -9.77 11.08 30.72
C ILE A 564 -8.59 12.05 30.61
N GLN A 565 -7.40 11.53 30.52
CA GLN A 565 -6.13 12.28 30.47
C GLN A 565 -5.51 12.34 29.08
N ALA A 566 -5.98 11.52 28.13
CA ALA A 566 -5.60 11.58 26.72
C ALA A 566 -6.71 10.97 25.86
N LEU A 567 -6.86 11.44 24.61
CA LEU A 567 -7.93 11.01 23.73
C LEU A 567 -7.42 10.60 22.35
N LEU A 568 -7.67 9.35 21.96
CA LEU A 568 -7.44 8.86 20.59
C LEU A 568 -8.74 8.94 19.79
N ILE A 569 -8.71 9.66 18.68
CA ILE A 569 -9.78 9.71 17.68
C ILE A 569 -9.40 8.79 16.52
N VAL A 570 -10.26 7.83 16.16
CA VAL A 570 -10.08 7.03 14.95
C VAL A 570 -11.24 7.37 14.02
N GLY A 571 -10.96 8.01 12.88
CA GLY A 571 -12.05 8.47 12.05
C GLY A 571 -11.63 9.17 10.75
N GLY A 572 -12.65 9.58 9.99
CA GLY A 572 -12.49 10.28 8.72
C GLY A 572 -12.39 11.81 8.90
N PHE A 573 -12.83 12.53 7.88
CA PHE A 573 -12.80 13.99 7.87
C PHE A 573 -13.58 14.61 9.05
N GLU A 574 -14.67 13.99 9.47
CA GLU A 574 -15.44 14.39 10.66
C GLU A 574 -14.63 14.24 11.96
N GLY A 575 -13.76 13.22 12.04
CA GLY A 575 -12.81 13.07 13.14
C GLY A 575 -11.81 14.21 13.19
N TYR A 576 -11.29 14.63 12.05
CA TYR A 576 -10.41 15.79 11.92
C TYR A 576 -11.11 17.09 12.36
N GLN A 577 -12.33 17.32 11.90
CA GLN A 577 -13.13 18.48 12.34
C GLN A 577 -13.40 18.47 13.85
N THR A 578 -13.65 17.28 14.42
CA THR A 578 -13.84 17.11 15.87
C THR A 578 -12.57 17.46 16.65
N GLY A 579 -11.41 16.97 16.20
CA GLY A 579 -10.12 17.31 16.80
C GLY A 579 -9.88 18.83 16.83
N LEU A 580 -10.14 19.51 15.71
CA LEU A 580 -10.07 20.98 15.63
C LEU A 580 -11.04 21.67 16.60
N THR A 581 -12.26 21.16 16.73
CA THR A 581 -13.26 21.69 17.66
C THR A 581 -12.79 21.58 19.11
N PHE A 582 -12.20 20.43 19.49
CA PHE A 582 -11.68 20.22 20.84
C PHE A 582 -10.47 21.09 21.16
N ILE A 583 -9.57 21.30 20.20
CA ILE A 583 -8.43 22.19 20.37
C ILE A 583 -8.89 23.64 20.60
N ASN A 584 -9.85 24.10 19.79
CA ASN A 584 -10.40 25.46 19.93
C ASN A 584 -11.19 25.64 21.24
N ALA A 585 -11.62 24.56 21.88
CA ALA A 585 -12.31 24.58 23.17
C ALA A 585 -11.36 24.63 24.38
N ARG A 586 -10.03 24.43 24.20
CA ARG A 586 -9.04 24.41 25.30
C ARG A 586 -9.00 25.70 26.11
N ASP A 587 -9.25 26.83 25.48
CA ASP A 587 -9.27 28.12 26.17
C ASP A 587 -10.45 28.25 27.14
N LYS A 588 -11.61 27.65 26.77
CA LYS A 588 -12.86 27.71 27.53
C LYS A 588 -12.99 26.62 28.59
N PHE A 589 -12.45 25.42 28.34
CA PHE A 589 -12.63 24.25 29.18
C PHE A 589 -11.27 23.57 29.49
N GLU A 590 -10.97 23.38 30.75
CA GLU A 590 -9.74 22.72 31.19
C GLU A 590 -9.66 21.24 30.77
N GLU A 591 -10.80 20.57 30.67
CA GLU A 591 -10.92 19.15 30.37
C GLU A 591 -10.49 18.80 28.95
N PHE A 592 -10.42 19.78 28.03
CA PHE A 592 -9.82 19.58 26.69
C PHE A 592 -8.31 19.84 26.66
N ARG A 593 -7.70 20.29 27.76
CA ARG A 593 -6.24 20.49 27.86
C ARG A 593 -5.51 19.18 28.07
N ILE A 594 -5.83 18.18 27.26
CA ILE A 594 -5.24 16.85 27.24
C ILE A 594 -4.60 16.57 25.88
N PRO A 595 -3.62 15.67 25.77
CA PRO A 595 -3.10 15.22 24.49
C PRO A 595 -4.21 14.57 23.65
N ILE A 596 -4.26 14.94 22.37
CA ILE A 596 -5.24 14.42 21.39
C ILE A 596 -4.49 13.90 20.17
N ALA A 597 -4.68 12.63 19.82
CA ALA A 597 -4.16 12.09 18.58
C ALA A 597 -5.31 11.58 17.70
N MET A 598 -5.13 11.66 16.39
CA MET A 598 -6.08 11.09 15.43
C MET A 598 -5.42 10.12 14.48
N ILE A 599 -6.04 8.96 14.28
CA ILE A 599 -5.73 8.01 13.23
C ILE A 599 -6.74 8.20 12.10
N PRO A 600 -6.30 8.51 10.86
CA PRO A 600 -7.19 8.73 9.73
C PRO A 600 -7.81 7.40 9.27
N ALA A 601 -9.12 7.32 9.25
CA ALA A 601 -9.87 6.11 8.93
C ALA A 601 -11.12 6.45 8.09
N THR A 602 -11.04 6.22 6.79
CA THR A 602 -12.09 6.46 5.80
C THR A 602 -11.76 5.79 4.46
N ILE A 603 -12.76 5.24 3.79
CA ILE A 603 -12.58 4.67 2.46
C ILE A 603 -12.26 5.74 1.40
N SER A 604 -12.66 6.99 1.62
CA SER A 604 -12.51 8.08 0.65
C SER A 604 -11.07 8.56 0.48
N ASN A 605 -10.18 8.23 1.40
CA ASN A 605 -8.79 8.71 1.43
C ASN A 605 -8.66 10.25 1.30
N ASN A 606 -9.57 10.97 1.97
CA ASN A 606 -9.73 12.42 1.86
C ASN A 606 -9.28 13.20 3.11
N VAL A 607 -8.56 12.59 4.02
CA VAL A 607 -8.02 13.24 5.22
C VAL A 607 -6.67 13.86 4.90
N PRO A 608 -6.43 15.16 5.20
CA PRO A 608 -5.14 15.80 4.96
C PRO A 608 -4.03 15.23 5.86
N GLY A 609 -2.77 15.34 5.44
CA GLY A 609 -1.61 14.91 6.24
C GLY A 609 -1.29 13.41 6.19
N THR A 610 -1.98 12.64 5.37
CA THR A 610 -1.69 11.23 5.13
C THR A 610 -1.86 10.85 3.66
N GLU A 611 -1.05 9.92 3.17
CA GLU A 611 -1.21 9.35 1.83
C GLU A 611 -2.27 8.24 1.80
N PHE A 612 -2.45 7.53 2.92
CA PHE A 612 -3.41 6.44 3.06
C PHE A 612 -4.19 6.56 4.36
N SER A 613 -5.51 6.41 4.26
CA SER A 613 -6.42 6.28 5.40
C SER A 613 -6.80 4.81 5.60
N LEU A 614 -7.07 4.40 6.83
CA LEU A 614 -7.58 3.04 7.11
C LEU A 614 -8.89 2.79 6.37
N GLY A 615 -8.96 1.68 5.65
CA GLY A 615 -10.13 1.22 4.90
C GLY A 615 -10.12 1.58 3.42
N CYS A 616 -9.22 2.45 2.96
CA CYS A 616 -9.18 2.81 1.54
C CYS A 616 -8.66 1.67 0.67
N ASP A 617 -7.73 0.84 1.17
CA ASP A 617 -7.22 -0.31 0.44
C ASP A 617 -8.25 -1.44 0.35
N THR A 618 -8.94 -1.74 1.46
CA THR A 618 -10.03 -2.70 1.46
C THR A 618 -11.12 -2.30 0.47
N ALA A 619 -11.55 -1.03 0.48
CA ALA A 619 -12.55 -0.53 -0.45
C ALA A 619 -12.08 -0.63 -1.91
N LEU A 620 -10.82 -0.34 -2.18
CA LEU A 620 -10.24 -0.44 -3.51
C LEU A 620 -10.25 -1.89 -4.04
N ASN A 621 -9.92 -2.86 -3.18
CA ASN A 621 -9.95 -4.28 -3.53
C ASN A 621 -11.38 -4.76 -3.79
N GLU A 622 -12.35 -4.37 -2.97
CA GLU A 622 -13.79 -4.68 -3.18
C GLU A 622 -14.29 -4.14 -4.53
N ILE A 623 -14.01 -2.88 -4.84
CA ILE A 623 -14.40 -2.28 -6.12
C ILE A 623 -13.75 -3.03 -7.28
N THR A 624 -12.48 -3.38 -7.17
CA THR A 624 -11.72 -4.08 -8.21
C THR A 624 -12.29 -5.47 -8.46
N GLU A 625 -12.66 -6.19 -7.42
CA GLU A 625 -13.32 -7.51 -7.53
C GLU A 625 -14.71 -7.39 -8.17
N ILE A 626 -15.49 -6.40 -7.82
CA ILE A 626 -16.79 -6.12 -8.44
C ILE A 626 -16.61 -5.82 -9.94
N CYS A 627 -15.59 -5.03 -10.31
CA CYS A 627 -15.25 -4.77 -11.70
C CYS A 627 -14.92 -6.06 -12.47
N ASP A 628 -14.21 -7.01 -11.85
CA ASP A 628 -13.88 -8.29 -12.46
C ASP A 628 -15.12 -9.16 -12.65
N ARG A 629 -16.02 -9.23 -11.68
CA ARG A 629 -17.32 -9.96 -11.77
C ARG A 629 -18.18 -9.39 -12.88
N ILE A 630 -18.30 -8.07 -12.97
CA ILE A 630 -19.06 -7.37 -14.02
C ILE A 630 -18.45 -7.62 -15.40
N ARG A 631 -17.12 -7.64 -15.48
CA ARG A 631 -16.39 -7.94 -16.72
C ARG A 631 -16.74 -9.32 -17.27
N GLN A 632 -16.86 -10.33 -16.41
CA GLN A 632 -17.27 -11.68 -16.83
C GLN A 632 -18.69 -11.67 -17.42
N SER A 633 -19.61 -10.93 -16.80
CA SER A 633 -20.96 -10.73 -17.34
C SER A 633 -20.93 -10.05 -18.72
N ALA A 634 -20.06 -9.06 -18.92
CA ALA A 634 -19.91 -8.38 -20.20
C ALA A 634 -19.37 -9.29 -21.31
N GLN A 635 -18.48 -10.23 -20.98
CA GLN A 635 -17.93 -11.18 -21.97
C GLN A 635 -19.00 -12.12 -22.55
N GLY A 636 -19.94 -12.56 -21.71
CA GLY A 636 -21.02 -13.48 -22.14
C GLY A 636 -22.08 -12.83 -23.05
N THR A 637 -22.23 -11.50 -22.97
CA THR A 637 -23.32 -10.79 -23.64
C THR A 637 -22.93 -9.98 -24.87
N LYS A 638 -21.67 -9.89 -25.20
CA LYS A 638 -21.03 -9.15 -26.30
C LYS A 638 -21.44 -7.67 -26.43
N ARG A 639 -20.47 -6.79 -26.66
CA ARG A 639 -20.65 -5.35 -26.88
C ARG A 639 -21.45 -4.64 -25.78
N ARG A 640 -20.96 -4.77 -24.51
CA ARG A 640 -21.59 -4.12 -23.38
C ARG A 640 -20.62 -3.15 -22.70
N VAL A 641 -21.11 -1.96 -22.37
CA VAL A 641 -20.44 -0.95 -21.56
C VAL A 641 -21.06 -0.95 -20.18
N PHE A 642 -20.25 -0.91 -19.13
CA PHE A 642 -20.67 -0.74 -17.75
C PHE A 642 -20.14 0.57 -17.18
N ILE A 643 -21.02 1.36 -16.59
CA ILE A 643 -20.69 2.53 -15.78
C ILE A 643 -20.84 2.13 -14.32
N ILE A 644 -19.75 2.20 -13.56
CA ILE A 644 -19.73 1.84 -12.15
C ILE A 644 -19.54 3.09 -11.34
N GLU A 645 -20.51 3.39 -10.46
CA GLU A 645 -20.42 4.49 -9.51
C GLU A 645 -19.78 4.03 -8.22
N THR A 646 -18.74 4.77 -7.81
CA THR A 646 -18.02 4.58 -6.54
C THR A 646 -18.33 5.70 -5.57
N MET A 647 -18.37 5.40 -4.28
CA MET A 647 -18.35 6.41 -3.22
C MET A 647 -16.98 7.11 -3.16
N GLY A 648 -16.86 8.11 -2.32
CA GLY A 648 -15.64 8.87 -2.09
C GLY A 648 -15.92 10.34 -1.78
N GLY A 649 -17.19 10.74 -1.74
CA GLY A 649 -17.59 12.15 -1.63
C GLY A 649 -17.07 12.92 -2.84
N TYR A 650 -16.30 13.97 -2.61
CA TYR A 650 -15.62 14.72 -3.68
C TYR A 650 -14.22 14.23 -4.00
N CYS A 651 -13.73 13.17 -3.32
CA CYS A 651 -12.41 12.60 -3.58
C CYS A 651 -12.50 11.48 -4.63
N GLY A 652 -11.84 11.65 -5.75
CA GLY A 652 -11.80 10.70 -6.86
C GLY A 652 -10.81 9.54 -6.70
N TYR A 653 -10.22 9.36 -5.51
CA TYR A 653 -9.23 8.32 -5.23
C TYR A 653 -9.70 6.92 -5.67
N LEU A 654 -10.85 6.47 -5.17
CA LEU A 654 -11.36 5.13 -5.45
C LEU A 654 -11.67 4.94 -6.94
N ALA A 655 -12.31 5.91 -7.58
CA ALA A 655 -12.62 5.82 -9.01
C ALA A 655 -11.36 5.77 -9.88
N THR A 656 -10.32 6.52 -9.51
CA THR A 656 -9.06 6.55 -10.26
C THR A 656 -8.27 5.25 -10.09
N LEU A 657 -8.03 4.82 -8.85
CA LEU A 657 -7.22 3.64 -8.59
C LEU A 657 -7.94 2.36 -9.04
N ALA A 658 -9.24 2.25 -8.79
CA ALA A 658 -10.05 1.13 -9.30
C ALA A 658 -10.13 1.14 -10.83
N GLY A 659 -10.18 2.32 -11.45
CA GLY A 659 -10.09 2.47 -12.89
C GLY A 659 -8.78 1.92 -13.46
N LEU A 660 -7.66 2.23 -12.82
CA LEU A 660 -6.34 1.73 -13.21
C LEU A 660 -6.24 0.21 -12.97
N ALA A 661 -6.62 -0.27 -11.77
CA ALA A 661 -6.61 -1.69 -11.39
C ALA A 661 -7.61 -2.54 -12.20
N GLY A 662 -8.77 -1.98 -12.53
CA GLY A 662 -9.78 -2.62 -13.35
C GLY A 662 -9.50 -2.55 -14.85
N GLY A 663 -8.54 -1.71 -15.28
CA GLY A 663 -8.27 -1.45 -16.69
C GLY A 663 -9.46 -0.77 -17.37
N ALA A 664 -10.04 0.24 -16.72
CA ALA A 664 -11.16 1.02 -17.23
C ALA A 664 -10.77 1.83 -18.46
N ASP A 665 -11.78 2.16 -19.24
CA ASP A 665 -11.67 2.99 -20.46
C ASP A 665 -11.74 4.48 -20.13
N ALA A 666 -12.46 4.83 -19.04
CA ALA A 666 -12.51 6.18 -18.49
C ALA A 666 -12.80 6.13 -16.98
N ALA A 667 -12.40 7.18 -16.26
CA ALA A 667 -12.77 7.40 -14.87
C ALA A 667 -13.07 8.88 -14.65
N TYR A 668 -14.30 9.18 -14.25
CA TYR A 668 -14.78 10.53 -14.02
C TYR A 668 -14.73 10.88 -12.55
N ILE A 669 -14.08 11.98 -12.21
CA ILE A 669 -13.86 12.46 -10.85
C ILE A 669 -14.16 13.95 -10.72
N PHE A 670 -14.37 14.41 -9.48
CA PHE A 670 -14.66 15.80 -9.19
C PHE A 670 -13.48 16.75 -9.46
N GLU A 671 -12.27 16.29 -9.17
CA GLU A 671 -11.03 17.10 -9.28
C GLU A 671 -10.64 17.40 -10.74
N GLU A 672 -11.13 16.60 -11.68
CA GLU A 672 -10.94 16.79 -13.12
C GLU A 672 -12.28 17.08 -13.79
N LYS A 673 -12.49 18.32 -14.14
CA LYS A 673 -13.77 18.76 -14.73
C LYS A 673 -13.92 18.19 -16.15
N PHE A 674 -15.11 17.75 -16.47
CA PHE A 674 -15.48 17.23 -17.79
C PHE A 674 -16.83 17.81 -18.22
N ASN A 675 -17.10 17.76 -19.52
CA ASN A 675 -18.30 18.29 -20.13
C ASN A 675 -18.93 17.29 -21.14
N ILE A 676 -19.99 17.67 -21.77
CA ILE A 676 -20.73 16.80 -22.70
C ILE A 676 -19.89 16.38 -23.92
N LYS A 677 -18.93 17.21 -24.36
CA LYS A 677 -18.06 16.86 -25.50
C LYS A 677 -17.08 15.76 -25.12
N ASP A 678 -16.56 15.78 -23.88
CA ASP A 678 -15.68 14.73 -23.36
C ASP A 678 -16.44 13.39 -23.30
N LEU A 679 -17.69 13.41 -22.83
CA LEU A 679 -18.55 12.24 -22.82
C LEU A 679 -18.82 11.71 -24.22
N ASN A 680 -19.06 12.57 -25.20
CA ASN A 680 -19.29 12.17 -26.58
C ASN A 680 -18.03 11.56 -27.22
N GLN A 681 -16.85 12.13 -26.93
CA GLN A 681 -15.58 11.55 -27.38
C GLN A 681 -15.37 10.14 -26.84
N ASP A 682 -15.72 9.91 -25.57
CA ASP A 682 -15.64 8.58 -24.98
C ASP A 682 -16.63 7.58 -25.61
N VAL A 683 -17.82 8.02 -25.99
CA VAL A 683 -18.77 7.18 -26.76
C VAL A 683 -18.17 6.79 -28.10
N ILE A 684 -17.59 7.73 -28.84
CA ILE A 684 -16.95 7.50 -30.14
C ILE A 684 -15.75 6.55 -29.97
N ALA A 685 -14.89 6.78 -28.98
CA ALA A 685 -13.75 5.91 -28.70
C ALA A 685 -14.21 4.48 -28.35
N MET A 686 -15.30 4.36 -27.58
CA MET A 686 -15.88 3.06 -27.21
C MET A 686 -16.47 2.32 -28.45
N ALA A 687 -17.14 3.03 -29.35
CA ALA A 687 -17.66 2.48 -30.59
C ALA A 687 -16.53 1.99 -31.51
N ALA A 688 -15.47 2.80 -31.67
CA ALA A 688 -14.28 2.42 -32.45
C ALA A 688 -13.61 1.17 -31.89
N LYS A 689 -13.38 1.12 -30.56
CA LYS A 689 -12.83 -0.01 -29.86
C LYS A 689 -13.63 -1.31 -30.07
N MET A 690 -14.95 -1.22 -30.08
CA MET A 690 -15.81 -2.37 -30.30
C MET A 690 -15.85 -2.82 -31.76
N SER A 691 -15.62 -1.93 -32.72
CA SER A 691 -15.43 -2.29 -34.12
C SER A 691 -14.12 -3.05 -34.36
N GLU A 692 -13.08 -2.78 -33.58
CA GLU A 692 -11.79 -3.48 -33.57
C GLU A 692 -11.84 -4.86 -32.87
N GLY A 693 -13.02 -5.31 -32.42
CA GLY A 693 -13.21 -6.65 -31.82
C GLY A 693 -13.17 -6.71 -30.31
N VAL A 694 -12.94 -5.60 -29.58
CA VAL A 694 -13.05 -5.55 -28.13
C VAL A 694 -14.54 -5.44 -27.76
N GLN A 695 -15.07 -6.42 -27.03
CA GLN A 695 -16.52 -6.59 -26.86
C GLN A 695 -17.06 -5.95 -25.55
N ARG A 696 -16.29 -5.11 -24.86
CA ARG A 696 -16.65 -4.56 -23.55
C ARG A 696 -16.06 -3.19 -23.32
N GLY A 697 -16.76 -2.38 -22.51
CA GLY A 697 -16.28 -1.14 -21.96
C GLY A 697 -16.51 -1.07 -20.44
N LEU A 698 -15.61 -0.41 -19.73
CA LEU A 698 -15.70 -0.17 -18.30
C LEU A 698 -15.41 1.31 -18.02
N ILE A 699 -16.35 1.96 -17.36
CA ILE A 699 -16.24 3.36 -16.96
C ILE A 699 -16.45 3.42 -15.46
N LEU A 700 -15.54 4.08 -14.74
CA LEU A 700 -15.70 4.41 -13.32
C LEU A 700 -16.20 5.85 -13.21
N ARG A 701 -17.03 6.09 -12.21
CA ARG A 701 -17.51 7.43 -11.88
C ARG A 701 -17.53 7.62 -10.36
N ASN A 702 -16.88 8.66 -9.87
CA ASN A 702 -17.06 9.06 -8.48
C ASN A 702 -18.45 9.68 -8.27
N GLU A 703 -19.12 9.39 -7.15
CA GLU A 703 -20.51 9.82 -6.87
C GLU A 703 -20.76 11.34 -7.06
N ASN A 704 -19.77 12.18 -6.71
CA ASN A 704 -19.84 13.63 -6.84
C ASN A 704 -18.98 14.17 -8.00
N ALA A 705 -18.64 13.35 -8.99
CA ALA A 705 -17.82 13.77 -10.12
C ALA A 705 -18.36 15.01 -10.85
N ASN A 706 -19.67 15.10 -11.00
CA ASN A 706 -20.34 16.24 -11.62
C ASN A 706 -21.80 16.31 -11.18
N LEU A 707 -22.31 17.50 -10.86
CA LEU A 707 -23.69 17.71 -10.43
C LEU A 707 -24.71 17.54 -11.57
N ASN A 708 -24.33 17.89 -12.80
CA ASN A 708 -25.23 17.86 -13.96
C ASN A 708 -25.20 16.52 -14.68
N TYR A 709 -24.04 15.84 -14.72
CA TYR A 709 -23.86 14.57 -15.42
C TYR A 709 -23.87 13.41 -14.41
N SER A 710 -25.10 13.06 -13.95
CA SER A 710 -25.29 11.93 -13.03
C SER A 710 -24.99 10.59 -13.74
N THR A 711 -24.84 9.54 -12.97
CA THR A 711 -24.62 8.18 -13.50
C THR A 711 -25.77 7.72 -14.38
N ASP A 712 -27.01 8.06 -14.02
CA ASP A 712 -28.22 7.78 -14.83
C ASP A 712 -28.19 8.56 -16.14
N PHE A 713 -27.85 9.87 -16.10
CA PHE A 713 -27.68 10.67 -17.31
C PHE A 713 -26.64 10.06 -18.27
N MET A 714 -25.46 9.73 -17.72
CA MET A 714 -24.40 9.12 -18.53
C MET A 714 -24.82 7.77 -19.12
N GLN A 715 -25.50 6.93 -18.34
CA GLN A 715 -25.99 5.64 -18.81
C GLN A 715 -26.98 5.81 -19.97
N ARG A 716 -27.89 6.77 -19.90
CA ARG A 716 -28.85 7.08 -20.99
C ARG A 716 -28.11 7.61 -22.21
N LEU A 717 -27.19 8.57 -22.03
CA LEU A 717 -26.41 9.12 -23.13
C LEU A 717 -25.65 8.01 -23.88
N PHE A 718 -24.90 7.18 -23.16
CA PHE A 718 -24.15 6.07 -23.76
C PHE A 718 -25.05 5.02 -24.39
N SER A 719 -26.27 4.82 -23.89
CA SER A 719 -27.23 3.89 -24.46
C SER A 719 -27.81 4.41 -25.77
N GLU A 720 -28.14 5.69 -25.84
CA GLU A 720 -28.73 6.28 -27.07
C GLU A 720 -27.68 6.49 -28.16
N GLU A 721 -26.56 7.07 -27.85
CA GLU A 721 -25.45 7.30 -28.80
C GLU A 721 -24.75 6.02 -29.22
N GLY A 722 -24.73 5.00 -28.38
CA GLY A 722 -24.21 3.66 -28.70
C GLY A 722 -25.20 2.72 -29.39
N LYS A 723 -26.40 3.18 -29.70
CA LYS A 723 -27.48 2.36 -30.25
C LYS A 723 -27.05 1.63 -31.53
N GLY A 724 -27.27 0.31 -31.55
CA GLY A 724 -26.83 -0.56 -32.66
C GLY A 724 -25.37 -1.02 -32.57
N LEU A 725 -24.51 -0.38 -31.75
CA LEU A 725 -23.11 -0.72 -31.57
C LEU A 725 -22.87 -1.44 -30.25
N PHE A 726 -23.42 -0.91 -29.16
CA PHE A 726 -23.32 -1.52 -27.84
C PHE A 726 -24.53 -1.17 -26.96
N SER A 727 -24.67 -1.90 -25.85
CA SER A 727 -25.62 -1.57 -24.79
C SER A 727 -24.89 -1.06 -23.55
N CYS A 728 -25.44 -0.06 -22.86
CA CYS A 728 -24.89 0.46 -21.64
C CYS A 728 -25.70 0.03 -20.41
N ARG A 729 -25.00 -0.29 -19.32
CA ARG A 729 -25.58 -0.61 -18.01
C ARG A 729 -24.86 0.17 -16.94
N MET A 730 -25.53 0.47 -15.84
CA MET A 730 -24.90 1.10 -14.68
C MET A 730 -25.01 0.21 -13.45
N ASN A 731 -24.03 0.36 -12.56
CA ASN A 731 -24.01 -0.25 -11.24
C ASN A 731 -23.57 0.80 -10.23
N ILE A 732 -24.38 1.01 -9.19
CA ILE A 732 -24.02 1.83 -8.03
C ILE A 732 -23.61 0.87 -6.92
N ILE A 733 -22.33 0.87 -6.56
CA ILE A 733 -21.77 -0.08 -5.58
C ILE A 733 -22.30 0.23 -4.17
N GLY A 734 -22.38 1.50 -3.81
CA GLY A 734 -22.86 1.95 -2.51
C GLY A 734 -22.03 1.38 -1.35
N HIS A 735 -22.69 0.99 -0.26
CA HIS A 735 -22.02 0.55 0.96
C HIS A 735 -21.24 -0.76 0.86
N MET A 736 -21.46 -1.56 -0.19
CA MET A 736 -20.70 -2.81 -0.39
C MET A 736 -19.20 -2.55 -0.47
N GLN A 737 -18.78 -1.41 -1.00
CA GLN A 737 -17.35 -1.08 -1.11
C GLN A 737 -16.66 -0.77 0.22
N GLN A 738 -17.40 -0.62 1.32
CA GLN A 738 -16.77 -0.51 2.65
C GLN A 738 -16.08 -1.81 3.08
N GLY A 739 -16.42 -2.93 2.44
CA GLY A 739 -15.86 -4.25 2.70
C GLY A 739 -16.38 -4.88 3.98
N GLY A 740 -16.05 -6.14 4.20
CA GLY A 740 -16.39 -6.90 5.39
C GLY A 740 -15.17 -7.17 6.27
N SER A 741 -14.19 -7.84 5.69
CA SER A 741 -12.92 -8.18 6.35
C SER A 741 -11.82 -7.25 5.85
N PRO A 742 -11.04 -6.60 6.72
CA PRO A 742 -9.97 -5.71 6.29
C PRO A 742 -8.85 -6.48 5.57
N THR A 743 -8.27 -5.84 4.55
CA THR A 743 -7.09 -6.35 3.85
C THR A 743 -5.87 -6.46 4.77
N PRO A 744 -4.85 -7.25 4.41
CA PRO A 744 -3.59 -7.29 5.15
C PRO A 744 -2.96 -5.91 5.35
N PHE A 745 -3.07 -5.03 4.35
CA PHE A 745 -2.56 -3.66 4.44
C PHE A 745 -3.28 -2.85 5.51
N ASP A 746 -4.62 -2.81 5.51
CA ASP A 746 -5.41 -2.04 6.48
C ASP A 746 -5.25 -2.58 7.91
N ARG A 747 -5.14 -3.91 8.09
CA ARG A 747 -4.83 -4.53 9.39
C ARG A 747 -3.48 -4.08 9.92
N ASN A 748 -2.44 -4.15 9.09
CA ASN A 748 -1.07 -3.77 9.46
C ASN A 748 -0.95 -2.28 9.72
N LEU A 749 -1.55 -1.45 8.86
CA LEU A 749 -1.54 0.00 9.02
C LEU A 749 -2.22 0.40 10.33
N GLY A 750 -3.42 -0.14 10.61
CA GLY A 750 -4.14 0.11 11.84
C GLY A 750 -3.36 -0.33 13.09
N THR A 751 -2.80 -1.53 13.06
CA THR A 751 -1.99 -2.07 14.16
C THR A 751 -0.77 -1.19 14.46
N LYS A 752 -0.06 -0.74 13.42
CA LYS A 752 1.11 0.13 13.58
C LYS A 752 0.75 1.53 14.04
N MET A 753 -0.30 2.13 13.46
CA MET A 753 -0.75 3.46 13.88
C MET A 753 -1.24 3.45 15.33
N GLY A 754 -1.97 2.42 15.76
CA GLY A 754 -2.39 2.25 17.15
C GLY A 754 -1.21 2.16 18.11
N SER A 755 -0.16 1.42 17.75
CA SER A 755 1.07 1.35 18.55
C SER A 755 1.81 2.68 18.60
N LYS A 756 1.97 3.37 17.46
CA LYS A 756 2.61 4.68 17.39
C LYS A 756 1.85 5.75 18.15
N ALA A 757 0.52 5.66 18.21
CA ALA A 757 -0.30 6.53 19.07
C ALA A 757 0.10 6.38 20.54
N VAL A 758 0.30 5.15 21.03
CA VAL A 758 0.69 4.91 22.43
C VAL A 758 2.09 5.44 22.73
N GLU A 759 3.05 5.26 21.82
CA GLU A 759 4.41 5.83 21.95
C GLU A 759 4.32 7.36 22.10
N TRP A 760 3.61 8.02 21.22
CA TRP A 760 3.42 9.47 21.24
C TRP A 760 2.68 9.94 22.49
N PHE A 761 1.58 9.27 22.89
CA PHE A 761 0.90 9.61 24.13
C PHE A 761 1.80 9.44 25.36
N SER A 762 2.68 8.44 25.37
CA SER A 762 3.64 8.25 26.45
C SER A 762 4.55 9.46 26.64
N GLU A 763 5.04 10.01 25.55
CA GLU A 763 5.91 11.19 25.54
C GLU A 763 5.13 12.44 25.96
N GLN A 764 3.94 12.63 25.38
CA GLN A 764 3.12 13.80 25.69
C GLN A 764 2.62 13.83 27.14
N LEU A 765 2.19 12.68 27.67
CA LEU A 765 1.76 12.57 29.06
C LEU A 765 2.93 12.85 30.03
N LYS A 766 4.11 12.30 29.77
CA LYS A 766 5.31 12.60 30.59
C LYS A 766 5.67 14.10 30.56
N LYS A 767 5.56 14.74 29.39
CA LYS A 767 5.89 16.16 29.21
C LYS A 767 4.89 17.08 29.91
N ASN A 768 3.61 16.74 29.89
CA ASN A 768 2.50 17.63 30.28
C ASN A 768 1.86 17.30 31.64
N THR A 769 2.40 16.33 32.41
CA THR A 769 1.92 15.99 33.75
C THR A 769 2.72 16.72 34.81
N ASP A 770 2.04 17.43 35.68
CA ASP A 770 2.65 18.13 36.82
C ASP A 770 2.98 17.16 38.00
N ALA A 771 3.59 17.67 39.05
CA ALA A 771 3.94 16.92 40.25
C ALA A 771 2.72 16.35 41.00
N ASN A 772 1.53 16.87 40.75
CA ASN A 772 0.27 16.43 41.36
C ASN A 772 -0.47 15.40 40.50
N GLY A 773 0.10 15.02 39.33
CA GLY A 773 -0.53 14.09 38.40
C GLY A 773 -1.57 14.71 37.47
N LYS A 774 -1.74 16.06 37.47
CA LYS A 774 -2.65 16.76 36.56
C LYS A 774 -1.98 16.94 35.20
N VAL A 775 -2.69 16.53 34.14
CA VAL A 775 -2.25 16.73 32.75
C VAL A 775 -2.74 18.07 32.24
N THR A 776 -1.83 18.88 31.65
CA THR A 776 -2.17 20.18 31.07
C THR A 776 -1.37 20.35 29.75
N ALA A 777 -2.01 20.08 28.61
CA ALA A 777 -1.43 20.12 27.28
C ALA A 777 -2.08 21.25 26.45
N MET A 778 -1.32 22.30 26.17
CA MET A 778 -1.77 23.48 25.41
C MET A 778 -1.01 23.69 24.11
N ASP A 779 0.20 23.13 24.01
CA ASP A 779 1.06 23.27 22.85
C ASP A 779 0.39 22.69 21.59
N ALA A 780 0.70 23.26 20.42
CA ALA A 780 0.22 22.75 19.13
C ALA A 780 0.59 21.27 18.92
N ASP A 781 1.79 20.88 19.33
CA ASP A 781 2.30 19.51 19.24
C ASP A 781 1.58 18.50 20.15
N SER A 782 0.71 18.97 21.04
CA SER A 782 -0.09 18.10 21.91
C SER A 782 -1.40 17.64 21.27
N ALA A 783 -1.63 18.00 19.99
CA ALA A 783 -2.80 17.57 19.24
C ALA A 783 -2.43 17.32 17.77
N VAL A 784 -2.36 16.05 17.38
CA VAL A 784 -1.77 15.63 16.11
C VAL A 784 -2.61 14.65 15.31
N MET A 785 -2.43 14.70 13.99
CA MET A 785 -2.79 13.64 13.06
C MET A 785 -1.63 12.66 12.89
N ILE A 786 -1.88 11.38 13.05
CA ILE A 786 -0.91 10.32 12.76
C ILE A 786 -1.09 9.88 11.32
N GLY A 787 -0.32 10.47 10.42
CA GLY A 787 -0.34 10.15 9.00
C GLY A 787 0.80 9.23 8.58
N ILE A 788 0.68 8.67 7.39
CA ILE A 788 1.78 8.04 6.68
C ILE A 788 2.10 8.87 5.44
N VAL A 789 3.35 9.29 5.31
CA VAL A 789 3.86 10.07 4.18
C VAL A 789 5.11 9.37 3.67
N ARG A 790 5.10 8.95 2.41
CA ARG A 790 6.10 8.05 1.83
C ARG A 790 6.22 6.77 2.69
N GLN A 791 7.32 6.59 3.39
CA GLN A 791 7.58 5.44 4.30
C GLN A 791 7.48 5.78 5.78
N HIS A 792 7.21 7.06 6.15
CA HIS A 792 7.32 7.54 7.52
C HIS A 792 5.97 7.81 8.16
N TYR A 793 5.84 7.43 9.44
CA TYR A 793 4.74 7.92 10.27
C TYR A 793 5.04 9.35 10.67
N LYS A 794 4.12 10.25 10.36
CA LYS A 794 4.23 11.68 10.64
C LYS A 794 3.16 12.08 11.65
N PHE A 795 3.59 12.81 12.66
CA PHE A 795 2.71 13.41 13.67
C PHE A 795 2.56 14.89 13.34
N THR A 796 1.52 15.20 12.57
CA THR A 796 1.31 16.58 12.09
C THR A 796 0.31 17.29 12.97
N PRO A 797 0.67 18.42 13.59
CA PRO A 797 -0.27 19.24 14.36
C PRO A 797 -1.52 19.60 13.55
N PHE A 798 -2.69 19.57 14.14
CA PHE A 798 -3.94 19.88 13.46
C PHE A 798 -3.95 21.29 12.87
N ALA A 799 -3.29 22.23 13.51
CA ALA A 799 -3.20 23.62 13.04
C ALA A 799 -2.50 23.73 11.69
N GLU A 800 -1.47 22.90 11.43
CA GLU A 800 -0.76 22.89 10.15
C GLU A 800 -1.64 22.33 9.02
N LEU A 801 -2.54 21.41 9.32
CA LEU A 801 -3.41 20.79 8.33
C LEU A 801 -4.52 21.73 7.82
N LEU A 802 -4.79 22.84 8.50
CA LEU A 802 -5.81 23.81 8.07
C LEU A 802 -5.51 24.40 6.68
N GLU A 803 -4.25 24.70 6.40
CA GLU A 803 -3.84 25.27 5.11
C GLU A 803 -3.82 24.22 3.98
N MET A 804 -3.74 22.95 4.34
CA MET A 804 -3.74 21.82 3.39
C MET A 804 -5.14 21.30 3.08
N THR A 805 -6.21 21.98 3.54
CA THR A 805 -7.56 21.43 3.51
C THR A 805 -8.53 22.35 2.75
N ASP A 806 -9.25 21.77 1.78
CA ASP A 806 -10.47 22.37 1.23
C ASP A 806 -11.66 21.86 2.07
N PHE A 807 -12.12 22.72 2.98
CA PHE A 807 -13.26 22.38 3.86
C PHE A 807 -14.60 22.36 3.14
N GLU A 808 -14.74 23.07 2.01
CA GLU A 808 -15.98 23.11 1.23
C GLU A 808 -16.27 21.73 0.60
N HIS A 809 -15.25 21.15 -0.01
CA HIS A 809 -15.35 19.87 -0.67
C HIS A 809 -14.82 18.72 0.19
N ARG A 810 -14.23 19.01 1.36
CA ARG A 810 -13.71 18.04 2.33
C ARG A 810 -12.64 17.13 1.73
N ILE A 811 -11.68 17.74 1.05
CA ILE A 811 -10.55 17.08 0.41
C ILE A 811 -9.22 17.78 0.73
N PRO A 812 -8.09 17.08 0.69
CA PRO A 812 -6.77 17.71 0.73
C PRO A 812 -6.55 18.60 -0.50
N THR A 813 -5.81 19.69 -0.35
CA THR A 813 -5.40 20.53 -1.48
C THR A 813 -4.40 19.85 -2.40
N TYR A 814 -3.60 18.93 -1.86
CA TYR A 814 -2.69 18.06 -2.61
C TYR A 814 -3.12 16.61 -2.45
N GLN A 815 -3.24 15.90 -3.57
CA GLN A 815 -3.65 14.50 -3.65
C GLN A 815 -2.66 13.75 -4.53
N TRP A 816 -1.77 12.95 -3.92
CA TRP A 816 -0.66 12.27 -4.58
C TRP A 816 -1.08 11.38 -5.76
N TRP A 817 -2.26 10.78 -5.68
CA TRP A 817 -2.76 9.85 -6.69
C TRP A 817 -3.22 10.54 -7.99
N MET A 818 -3.38 11.88 -7.99
CA MET A 818 -3.73 12.63 -9.20
C MET A 818 -2.69 12.47 -10.32
N LYS A 819 -1.42 12.27 -9.95
CA LYS A 819 -0.33 11.98 -10.91
C LYS A 819 -0.53 10.66 -11.68
N LEU A 820 -1.38 9.74 -11.20
CA LEU A 820 -1.71 8.49 -11.90
C LEU A 820 -2.81 8.66 -12.98
N ARG A 821 -3.46 9.82 -13.04
CA ARG A 821 -4.51 10.12 -14.03
C ARG A 821 -4.02 10.05 -15.49
N PRO A 822 -2.89 10.67 -15.85
CA PRO A 822 -2.33 10.56 -17.19
C PRO A 822 -2.04 9.10 -17.57
N LEU A 823 -1.49 8.31 -16.67
CA LEU A 823 -1.24 6.88 -16.90
C LEU A 823 -2.53 6.11 -17.19
N LEU A 824 -3.59 6.35 -16.42
CA LEU A 824 -4.89 5.73 -16.68
C LEU A 824 -5.38 6.05 -18.09
N LYS A 825 -5.33 7.32 -18.51
CA LYS A 825 -5.75 7.78 -19.85
C LYS A 825 -4.91 7.11 -20.95
N VAL A 826 -3.60 7.12 -20.83
CA VAL A 826 -2.70 6.47 -21.81
C VAL A 826 -3.01 4.98 -21.92
N LEU A 827 -3.14 4.27 -20.80
CA LEU A 827 -3.45 2.85 -20.80
C LEU A 827 -4.87 2.52 -21.26
N ALA A 828 -5.77 3.49 -21.33
CA ALA A 828 -7.12 3.39 -21.89
C ALA A 828 -7.20 3.78 -23.38
N LYS A 829 -6.10 4.19 -24.02
CA LYS A 829 -6.03 4.70 -25.40
C LYS A 829 -6.67 6.09 -25.59
N HIS A 830 -6.61 6.94 -24.57
CA HIS A 830 -6.98 8.34 -24.71
C HIS A 830 -5.78 9.20 -25.12
N GLU A 831 -6.02 10.24 -25.89
CA GLU A 831 -5.02 11.27 -26.15
C GLU A 831 -4.72 12.01 -24.83
N SER A 832 -3.56 11.78 -24.30
CA SER A 832 -3.07 12.42 -23.09
C SER A 832 -1.56 12.52 -23.15
N THR A 833 -1.01 13.49 -22.42
CA THR A 833 0.43 13.60 -22.21
C THR A 833 0.78 12.81 -20.95
N TYR A 834 1.75 11.90 -21.05
CA TYR A 834 2.26 11.18 -19.88
C TYR A 834 3.21 12.06 -19.09
N GLU A 835 3.03 12.11 -17.77
CA GLU A 835 3.98 12.71 -16.85
C GLU A 835 4.90 11.61 -16.32
N GLU A 836 6.21 11.78 -16.49
CA GLU A 836 7.20 10.86 -15.95
C GLU A 836 7.29 11.03 -14.43
N GLU A 837 7.22 9.93 -13.69
CA GLU A 837 7.33 9.92 -12.24
C GLU A 837 8.70 9.45 -11.74
N GLY A 838 9.44 8.73 -12.59
CA GLY A 838 10.67 8.05 -12.19
C GLY A 838 11.83 9.02 -12.02
N LEU A 839 12.43 8.98 -10.83
CA LEU A 839 13.73 9.60 -10.57
C LEU A 839 14.81 8.50 -10.65
N TYR A 840 15.93 8.80 -11.28
CA TYR A 840 17.10 7.95 -11.21
C TYR A 840 17.85 8.27 -9.91
N ILE A 841 17.86 7.29 -8.98
CA ILE A 841 18.55 7.44 -7.70
C ILE A 841 19.94 6.83 -7.83
N THR A 842 20.97 7.60 -7.51
CA THR A 842 22.36 7.13 -7.46
C THR A 842 22.61 6.31 -6.20
N VAL A 843 23.70 5.54 -6.18
CA VAL A 843 24.09 4.73 -5.02
C VAL A 843 24.34 5.61 -3.78
N GLU A 844 24.90 6.80 -3.96
CA GLU A 844 25.16 7.76 -2.89
C GLU A 844 23.88 8.28 -2.26
N GLU A 845 22.84 8.57 -3.06
CA GLU A 845 21.52 8.99 -2.54
C GLU A 845 20.79 7.87 -1.79
N MET A 846 21.07 6.61 -2.13
CA MET A 846 20.54 5.46 -1.39
C MET A 846 21.15 5.30 0.01
N ASP A 847 22.39 5.76 0.21
CA ASP A 847 23.12 5.63 1.46
C ASP A 847 22.90 6.82 2.43
N VAL A 848 22.59 8.01 1.93
CA VAL A 848 22.34 9.23 2.74
C VAL A 848 21.13 9.07 3.66
N ASP A 849 20.15 8.24 3.28
CA ASP A 849 19.00 7.94 4.13
C ASP A 849 19.32 6.98 5.30
N ASN A 850 20.53 6.43 5.40
CA ASN A 850 20.91 5.51 6.48
C ASN A 850 21.30 6.22 7.81
N ASP A 851 21.68 7.50 7.78
CA ASP A 851 22.14 8.24 8.96
C ASP A 851 21.00 8.81 9.83
N SER A 852 19.73 8.70 9.43
CA SER A 852 18.58 9.18 10.22
C SER A 852 17.97 8.11 11.14
N LEU A 853 18.70 7.02 11.43
CA LEU A 853 18.31 5.95 12.35
C LEU A 853 19.11 6.01 13.67
N VAL A 854 19.21 7.19 14.30
CA VAL A 854 19.59 7.32 15.71
C VAL A 854 18.39 7.82 16.50
#